data_6bb3ce8448ae0ae172b327577db510ef
#
_entry.id   6bb3ce8448ae0ae172b327577db510ef
#
_cell.length_a   1.000
_cell.length_b   1.000
_cell.length_c   1.000
_cell.angle_alpha   90.00
_cell.angle_beta   90.00
_cell.angle_gamma   90.00
#
_symmetry.space_group_name_H-M   'P 1'
#
loop_
_entity.id
_entity.type
_entity.pdbx_description
1 polymer ?
#
loop_
_entity_poly.entity_id
_entity_poly.type
_entity_poly.pdbx_seq_one_letter_code
_entity_poly.pdbx_strand_id
1 'polypeptide(L)'
;MTGQSNLFSRFGFQVGPDGKIDNYTRAFFSKFKGRVGPAIPDLATDAPWAQVAATTNALIKEFVAQGWVQKGFDADETAFANAIQAVAMIPAATEWGYAPYEVLRDQITTGVEFVATENAYSVYDPSLWVIQYAEAAKAGRIGNPACDWAISLNSLQNQLTSLGLVNLYVAWYGNDLRAASCTLMPGVTRPDFGETPHEWACNGLNRGEAHLVSTVNGSAAFGGTPDDRSVVAAIKDLKARGLQVCLTPFILMDIPAGNTLPDPYGGGTGQSVYPWRGRITKQYTTADKTSAVASEVAAFVTQYRAFVLHYASLCASAGGVEVFLLGTELRGLTWLRDAEGSYPFVSALVQLAADVKAVLPNAQIAYAADWSEWFGHQPPDGSGDAFFHLDPLWSDANIAAVAFDNYWPLSDWRDTAPNIDEVVKSDGTLTAITDYDYLMGNVRGGEGYDWYYASQADRTSQTRSPIGDGAYNKPWIYRYKDIWNWWSNQHFNRLGGVESTSPTAWVPQSKPIWFTELGCPSVDKGSNQPNVFYDPKSSESALPYFSDGVCDYLIQRRYLDSMLRFFTPSDPEFTEDRNPQSSVYAGRMVDLTRVTIYTWDARPYPYFPLYTSVWSDGPNWIFGHWIGGKLSTYALPQELDSMPLATTYAPMSPYIVDPATGKLDKQYRDFFEGIEFIQGDPIASVSLDPTTAEAANAINSLLAVLRSQNRLAT
;
A
#
# COMPACT_ATOMS: atom_id res chain seq x y z
N MET A 1 18.62 25.81 -7.75
CA MET A 1 17.88 25.08 -6.70
C MET A 1 17.70 23.60 -7.05
N THR A 2 18.62 23.00 -7.74
CA THR A 2 18.50 21.61 -8.26
C THR A 2 19.44 20.62 -7.59
N GLY A 3 20.22 21.02 -6.59
CA GLY A 3 21.15 20.14 -5.88
C GLY A 3 20.73 19.70 -4.48
N GLN A 4 19.69 20.31 -3.90
CA GLN A 4 19.35 20.11 -2.48
C GLN A 4 18.39 18.92 -2.23
N SER A 5 17.66 18.47 -3.24
CA SER A 5 16.68 17.38 -3.07
C SER A 5 17.32 15.99 -2.85
N ASN A 6 18.53 15.78 -3.31
CA ASN A 6 19.08 14.44 -3.40
C ASN A 6 19.61 13.85 -2.09
N LEU A 7 19.93 14.68 -1.12
CA LEU A 7 20.59 14.23 0.09
C LEU A 7 19.60 13.80 1.16
N PHE A 8 18.58 14.60 1.38
CA PHE A 8 17.53 14.25 2.31
C PHE A 8 16.72 13.06 1.81
N SER A 9 16.56 12.93 0.50
CA SER A 9 15.93 11.75 -0.10
C SER A 9 16.73 10.46 0.14
N ARG A 10 18.07 10.54 0.23
CA ARG A 10 18.92 9.36 0.55
C ARG A 10 18.65 8.78 1.93
N PHE A 11 18.21 9.60 2.87
CA PHE A 11 17.84 9.17 4.23
C PHE A 11 16.32 9.26 4.47
N GLY A 12 15.53 9.43 3.41
CA GLY A 12 14.10 9.68 3.52
C GLY A 12 13.76 11.09 4.02
N PHE A 13 14.73 12.01 4.11
CA PHE A 13 14.52 13.39 4.51
C PHE A 13 14.20 14.24 3.29
N GLN A 14 13.23 15.12 3.39
CA GLN A 14 12.88 16.06 2.33
C GLN A 14 12.90 17.50 2.85
N VAL A 15 13.40 18.41 2.01
CA VAL A 15 13.27 19.84 2.21
C VAL A 15 12.10 20.32 1.38
N GLY A 16 11.11 20.91 2.01
CA GLY A 16 9.95 21.48 1.32
C GLY A 16 10.34 22.59 0.33
N PRO A 17 9.43 22.94 -0.59
CA PRO A 17 9.65 24.03 -1.55
C PRO A 17 9.94 25.39 -0.90
N ASP A 18 9.62 25.55 0.37
CA ASP A 18 9.88 26.75 1.19
C ASP A 18 11.27 26.73 1.85
N GLY A 19 12.11 25.75 1.53
CA GLY A 19 13.44 25.59 2.12
C GLY A 19 13.43 25.06 3.55
N LYS A 20 12.27 24.68 4.08
CA LYS A 20 12.16 24.11 5.42
C LYS A 20 12.32 22.60 5.35
N ILE A 21 12.99 22.05 6.34
CA ILE A 21 13.02 20.62 6.57
C ILE A 21 11.58 20.18 6.67
N ASP A 22 11.20 19.21 5.83
CA ASP A 22 9.87 18.69 5.83
C ASP A 22 9.52 18.05 7.19
N ASN A 23 8.30 17.77 7.34
CA ASN A 23 7.83 17.18 8.56
C ASN A 23 8.50 15.82 8.87
N TYR A 24 8.90 15.01 7.87
CA TYR A 24 9.60 13.75 8.13
C TYR A 24 10.87 13.93 8.94
N THR A 25 11.68 14.92 8.58
CA THR A 25 12.87 15.26 9.34
C THR A 25 12.50 15.75 10.75
N ARG A 26 11.37 16.46 10.90
CA ARG A 26 10.87 16.84 12.24
C ARG A 26 10.38 15.64 13.03
N ALA A 27 9.61 14.71 12.43
CA ALA A 27 9.17 13.51 13.11
C ALA A 27 10.32 12.54 13.38
N PHE A 28 11.24 12.40 12.43
CA PHE A 28 12.48 11.69 12.66
C PHE A 28 13.16 12.22 13.92
N PHE A 29 13.37 13.52 14.03
CA PHE A 29 13.90 14.12 15.23
C PHE A 29 12.92 14.08 16.42
N SER A 30 11.61 14.07 16.25
CA SER A 30 10.65 13.95 17.36
C SER A 30 10.62 12.58 18.00
N LYS A 31 10.90 11.53 17.25
CA LYS A 31 11.01 10.16 17.77
C LYS A 31 12.20 9.93 18.71
N PHE A 32 13.12 10.84 18.73
CA PHE A 32 14.27 10.82 19.65
C PHE A 32 13.93 11.37 21.03
N LYS A 33 12.82 12.05 21.17
CA LYS A 33 12.44 12.69 22.42
C LYS A 33 12.30 11.65 23.52
N GLY A 34 13.18 11.69 24.51
CA GLY A 34 13.19 10.79 25.64
C GLY A 34 14.08 9.54 25.53
N ARG A 35 14.75 9.31 24.39
CA ARG A 35 15.70 8.19 24.28
C ARG A 35 17.10 8.68 24.61
N VAL A 36 17.73 8.00 25.57
CA VAL A 36 19.11 8.27 25.99
C VAL A 36 20.01 7.33 25.20
N GLY A 37 20.55 7.82 24.07
CA GLY A 37 21.66 7.13 23.41
C GLY A 37 22.98 7.34 24.17
N PRO A 38 24.04 6.55 23.88
CA PRO A 38 25.34 6.80 24.43
C PRO A 38 25.80 8.21 24.07
N ALA A 39 26.40 8.91 25.03
CA ALA A 39 26.90 10.25 24.79
C ALA A 39 27.99 10.20 23.69
N ILE A 40 27.74 10.91 22.59
CA ILE A 40 28.70 11.05 21.51
C ILE A 40 29.45 12.36 21.74
N PRO A 41 30.75 12.34 21.99
CA PRO A 41 31.50 13.54 22.31
C PRO A 41 31.67 14.45 21.07
N ASP A 42 31.76 15.74 21.30
CA ASP A 42 32.13 16.69 20.26
C ASP A 42 33.56 16.43 19.78
N LEU A 43 33.79 16.69 18.51
CA LEU A 43 35.10 16.56 17.89
C LEU A 43 35.87 17.89 18.00
N ALA A 44 37.15 17.78 18.35
CA ALA A 44 38.05 18.92 18.22
C ALA A 44 38.25 19.29 16.72
N THR A 45 38.40 20.56 16.41
CA THR A 45 38.59 21.05 15.04
C THR A 45 39.86 20.52 14.37
N ASP A 46 40.84 20.07 15.17
CA ASP A 46 42.09 19.44 14.75
C ASP A 46 42.08 17.94 14.98
N ALA A 47 40.93 17.33 15.21
CA ALA A 47 40.79 15.89 15.43
C ALA A 47 41.35 15.09 14.23
N PRO A 48 42.12 14.01 14.48
CA PRO A 48 42.60 13.17 13.39
C PRO A 48 41.41 12.47 12.68
N TRP A 49 41.54 12.23 11.39
CA TRP A 49 40.52 11.56 10.59
C TRP A 49 39.99 10.25 11.20
N ALA A 50 40.86 9.49 11.83
CA ALA A 50 40.45 8.27 12.53
C ALA A 50 39.42 8.53 13.63
N GLN A 51 39.56 9.64 14.36
CA GLN A 51 38.62 10.02 15.42
C GLN A 51 37.32 10.57 14.79
N VAL A 52 37.41 11.38 13.73
CA VAL A 52 36.24 11.85 12.97
C VAL A 52 35.42 10.65 12.45
N ALA A 53 36.10 9.68 11.81
CA ALA A 53 35.49 8.47 11.30
C ALA A 53 34.83 7.64 12.41
N ALA A 54 35.51 7.46 13.54
CA ALA A 54 35.00 6.69 14.68
C ALA A 54 33.74 7.32 15.26
N THR A 55 33.74 8.65 15.46
CA THR A 55 32.58 9.38 15.98
C THR A 55 31.42 9.36 15.01
N THR A 56 31.66 9.57 13.73
CA THR A 56 30.63 9.54 12.69
C THR A 56 30.02 8.14 12.56
N ASN A 57 30.86 7.11 12.56
CA ASN A 57 30.41 5.72 12.52
C ASN A 57 29.64 5.33 13.79
N ALA A 58 30.00 5.86 14.98
CA ALA A 58 29.27 5.64 16.21
C ALA A 58 27.89 6.32 16.15
N LEU A 59 27.79 7.54 15.64
CA LEU A 59 26.54 8.26 15.45
C LEU A 59 25.59 7.50 14.51
N ILE A 60 26.12 7.00 13.39
CA ILE A 60 25.29 6.24 12.45
C ILE A 60 24.91 4.88 12.99
N LYS A 61 25.80 4.20 13.73
CA LYS A 61 25.44 2.96 14.43
C LYS A 61 24.29 3.21 15.42
N GLU A 62 24.34 4.32 16.13
CA GLU A 62 23.24 4.68 17.02
C GLU A 62 21.95 4.94 16.25
N PHE A 63 21.98 5.69 15.17
CA PHE A 63 20.82 5.92 14.31
C PHE A 63 20.25 4.60 13.76
N VAL A 64 21.13 3.70 13.36
CA VAL A 64 20.75 2.36 12.91
C VAL A 64 20.14 1.54 14.06
N ALA A 65 20.77 1.53 15.24
CA ALA A 65 20.28 0.82 16.41
C ALA A 65 18.92 1.31 16.88
N GLN A 66 18.65 2.60 16.68
CA GLN A 66 17.35 3.21 16.99
C GLN A 66 16.33 3.03 15.84
N GLY A 67 16.70 2.37 14.74
CA GLY A 67 15.83 2.20 13.57
C GLY A 67 15.60 3.47 12.75
N TRP A 68 16.45 4.47 12.90
CA TRP A 68 16.28 5.78 12.26
C TRP A 68 16.99 5.92 10.92
N VAL A 69 17.94 5.04 10.66
CA VAL A 69 18.59 4.89 9.37
C VAL A 69 18.37 3.45 8.95
N GLN A 70 17.82 3.24 7.78
CA GLN A 70 17.73 1.91 7.24
C GLN A 70 19.14 1.38 6.96
N LYS A 71 19.44 0.23 7.49
CA LYS A 71 20.60 -0.58 7.13
C LYS A 71 20.34 -1.31 5.84
N GLY A 72 21.41 -1.75 5.18
CA GLY A 72 21.34 -2.87 4.26
C GLY A 72 20.70 -4.11 4.90
N PHE A 73 20.26 -5.06 4.07
CA PHE A 73 19.62 -6.27 4.56
C PHE A 73 20.52 -6.95 5.59
N ASP A 74 20.29 -6.68 6.87
CA ASP A 74 20.75 -7.51 7.96
C ASP A 74 19.85 -8.74 8.11
N ALA A 75 20.08 -9.54 9.12
CA ALA A 75 19.28 -10.75 9.34
C ALA A 75 17.78 -10.44 9.51
N ASP A 76 17.45 -9.33 10.18
CA ASP A 76 16.05 -8.92 10.40
C ASP A 76 15.39 -8.45 9.11
N GLU A 77 16.13 -7.69 8.28
CA GLU A 77 15.65 -7.25 6.95
C GLU A 77 15.40 -8.46 6.05
N THR A 78 16.33 -9.41 6.05
CA THR A 78 16.21 -10.65 5.28
C THR A 78 15.03 -11.49 5.78
N ALA A 79 14.84 -11.60 7.08
CA ALA A 79 13.73 -12.32 7.66
C ALA A 79 12.38 -11.68 7.26
N PHE A 80 12.28 -10.36 7.34
CA PHE A 80 11.09 -9.62 6.92
C PHE A 80 10.81 -9.79 5.42
N ALA A 81 11.81 -9.59 4.56
CA ALA A 81 11.64 -9.77 3.12
C ALA A 81 11.19 -11.20 2.77
N ASN A 82 11.75 -12.20 3.47
CA ASN A 82 11.39 -13.60 3.28
C ASN A 82 10.02 -13.98 3.86
N ALA A 83 9.48 -13.21 4.78
CA ALA A 83 8.13 -13.41 5.30
C ALA A 83 7.04 -13.01 4.30
N ILE A 84 7.36 -12.15 3.34
CA ILE A 84 6.42 -11.70 2.31
C ILE A 84 6.33 -12.75 1.22
N GLN A 85 5.17 -13.41 1.11
CA GLN A 85 4.91 -14.45 0.13
C GLN A 85 3.99 -14.01 -0.99
N ALA A 86 3.26 -12.93 -0.82
CA ALA A 86 2.36 -12.39 -1.83
C ALA A 86 2.34 -10.87 -1.82
N VAL A 87 2.27 -10.25 -3.00
CA VAL A 87 2.12 -8.80 -3.15
C VAL A 87 0.99 -8.47 -4.12
N ALA A 88 0.27 -7.41 -3.83
CA ALA A 88 -0.60 -6.75 -4.78
C ALA A 88 0.27 -5.91 -5.73
N MET A 89 0.11 -6.11 -7.02
CA MET A 89 0.81 -5.34 -8.03
C MET A 89 -0.18 -4.44 -8.75
N ILE A 90 0.03 -3.14 -8.59
CA ILE A 90 -0.63 -2.15 -9.42
C ILE A 90 0.25 -1.95 -10.64
N PRO A 91 -0.24 -2.33 -11.82
CA PRO A 91 0.48 -2.15 -13.05
C PRO A 91 0.36 -0.69 -13.47
N ALA A 92 0.65 0.27 -12.64
CA ALA A 92 0.54 1.71 -12.86
C ALA A 92 -0.75 2.15 -13.57
N ALA A 93 -1.74 1.29 -13.72
CA ALA A 93 -3.00 1.47 -14.41
C ALA A 93 -2.83 2.32 -15.69
N THR A 94 -1.84 2.01 -16.49
CA THR A 94 -1.53 2.81 -17.66
C THR A 94 -1.83 2.02 -18.92
N GLU A 95 -2.57 2.62 -19.81
CA GLU A 95 -2.69 2.16 -21.17
C GLU A 95 -1.35 2.22 -21.92
N TRP A 96 -0.32 2.82 -21.33
CA TRP A 96 1.02 3.02 -21.89
C TRP A 96 1.96 1.84 -21.68
N GLY A 97 1.59 0.91 -20.86
CA GLY A 97 2.27 -0.34 -20.69
C GLY A 97 3.66 -0.28 -20.11
N TYR A 98 3.94 0.63 -19.21
CA TYR A 98 5.19 0.63 -18.46
C TYR A 98 6.46 0.73 -19.32
N ALA A 99 6.39 1.37 -20.43
CA ALA A 99 7.57 1.62 -21.22
C ALA A 99 8.43 2.70 -20.54
N PRO A 100 9.67 2.41 -20.17
CA PRO A 100 10.54 3.37 -19.50
C PRO A 100 11.13 4.40 -20.44
N TYR A 101 10.70 4.40 -21.69
CA TYR A 101 11.36 5.20 -22.71
C TYR A 101 11.37 6.70 -22.35
N GLU A 102 10.35 7.20 -21.69
CA GLU A 102 10.30 8.60 -21.29
C GLU A 102 11.32 8.91 -20.20
N VAL A 103 11.53 8.00 -19.27
CA VAL A 103 12.57 8.08 -18.25
C VAL A 103 13.95 7.97 -18.89
N LEU A 104 14.12 7.01 -19.78
CA LEU A 104 15.39 6.76 -20.45
C LEU A 104 15.73 7.82 -21.49
N ARG A 105 14.74 8.39 -22.18
CA ARG A 105 14.93 9.45 -23.17
C ARG A 105 15.73 10.60 -22.61
N ASP A 106 15.40 11.07 -21.43
CA ASP A 106 16.08 12.21 -20.81
C ASP A 106 17.53 11.86 -20.37
N GLN A 107 17.84 10.56 -20.26
CA GLN A 107 19.17 10.07 -19.93
C GLN A 107 20.01 9.71 -21.15
N ILE A 108 19.39 9.43 -22.27
CA ILE A 108 20.09 9.12 -23.54
C ILE A 108 20.32 10.41 -24.30
N THR A 109 21.53 10.91 -24.25
CA THR A 109 21.94 12.16 -24.92
C THR A 109 22.23 12.02 -26.42
N THR A 110 22.09 10.84 -26.98
CA THR A 110 22.38 10.59 -28.39
C THR A 110 21.11 10.25 -29.13
N GLY A 111 20.61 11.13 -29.95
CA GLY A 111 19.63 11.08 -31.04
C GLY A 111 19.04 9.76 -31.52
N VAL A 112 18.84 8.81 -30.63
CA VAL A 112 18.08 7.60 -30.92
C VAL A 112 16.61 7.98 -30.91
N GLU A 113 16.00 7.86 -32.05
CA GLU A 113 14.58 8.01 -32.20
C GLU A 113 13.90 6.87 -31.44
N PHE A 114 13.27 7.21 -30.33
CA PHE A 114 12.46 6.26 -29.59
C PHE A 114 11.19 6.03 -30.39
N VAL A 115 11.03 4.83 -30.89
CA VAL A 115 9.71 4.37 -31.26
C VAL A 115 8.95 4.14 -29.96
N ALA A 116 8.18 5.14 -29.58
CA ALA A 116 7.35 5.08 -28.41
C ALA A 116 6.33 3.95 -28.59
N THR A 117 6.61 2.83 -28.01
CA THR A 117 5.58 1.83 -27.80
C THR A 117 4.81 2.24 -26.56
N GLU A 118 3.89 3.12 -26.77
CA GLU A 118 3.10 3.75 -25.73
C GLU A 118 1.94 2.86 -25.30
N ASN A 119 2.15 1.57 -25.30
CA ASN A 119 1.17 0.63 -24.79
C ASN A 119 1.88 -0.47 -24.00
N ALA A 120 1.10 -1.20 -23.24
CA ALA A 120 1.58 -2.26 -22.38
C ALA A 120 2.36 -3.38 -23.06
N TYR A 121 2.33 -3.47 -24.39
CA TYR A 121 3.06 -4.51 -25.12
C TYR A 121 4.56 -4.43 -24.95
N SER A 122 5.11 -3.22 -24.93
CA SER A 122 6.54 -3.05 -24.71
C SER A 122 6.99 -3.59 -23.36
N VAL A 123 6.05 -3.76 -22.44
CA VAL A 123 6.29 -4.26 -21.09
C VAL A 123 6.22 -5.77 -21.04
N TYR A 124 5.19 -6.35 -21.65
CA TYR A 124 4.84 -7.74 -21.46
C TYR A 124 5.26 -8.67 -22.57
N ASP A 125 5.46 -8.14 -23.77
CA ASP A 125 5.92 -8.93 -24.91
C ASP A 125 7.39 -8.62 -25.21
N PRO A 126 8.33 -9.51 -24.89
CA PRO A 126 9.75 -9.31 -25.17
C PRO A 126 10.09 -9.10 -26.64
N SER A 127 9.24 -9.57 -27.57
CA SER A 127 9.46 -9.35 -29.00
C SER A 127 9.22 -7.90 -29.42
N LEU A 128 8.53 -7.13 -28.59
CA LEU A 128 8.26 -5.72 -28.77
C LEU A 128 9.22 -4.82 -27.99
N TRP A 129 10.17 -5.42 -27.26
CA TRP A 129 11.19 -4.65 -26.55
C TRP A 129 12.04 -3.89 -27.53
N VAL A 130 12.12 -2.62 -27.31
CA VAL A 130 12.54 -1.67 -28.30
C VAL A 130 14.06 -1.57 -28.37
N ILE A 131 14.57 -1.36 -29.56
CA ILE A 131 16.00 -1.23 -29.87
C ILE A 131 16.70 -0.13 -29.05
N GLN A 132 15.98 0.91 -28.61
CA GLN A 132 16.55 1.97 -27.77
C GLN A 132 17.16 1.46 -26.44
N TYR A 133 16.68 0.35 -25.89
CA TYR A 133 17.36 -0.27 -24.73
C TYR A 133 18.75 -0.75 -25.07
N ALA A 134 18.96 -1.24 -26.29
CA ALA A 134 20.27 -1.61 -26.75
C ALA A 134 21.21 -0.41 -26.79
N GLU A 135 20.73 0.76 -27.19
CA GLU A 135 21.53 1.97 -27.20
C GLU A 135 21.81 2.48 -25.78
N ALA A 136 20.86 2.41 -24.88
CA ALA A 136 21.09 2.73 -23.46
C ALA A 136 22.09 1.75 -22.82
N ALA A 137 22.00 0.47 -23.14
CA ALA A 137 22.98 -0.54 -22.70
C ALA A 137 24.38 -0.27 -23.25
N LYS A 138 24.51 0.10 -24.53
CA LYS A 138 25.79 0.50 -25.13
C LYS A 138 26.39 1.74 -24.45
N ALA A 139 25.54 2.66 -24.02
CA ALA A 139 25.96 3.84 -23.26
C ALA A 139 26.31 3.51 -21.79
N GLY A 140 26.23 2.26 -21.38
CA GLY A 140 26.49 1.83 -19.98
C GLY A 140 25.43 2.26 -18.97
N ARG A 141 24.26 2.70 -19.46
CA ARG A 141 23.16 3.19 -18.61
C ARG A 141 22.20 2.10 -18.19
N ILE A 142 22.10 1.02 -18.98
CA ILE A 142 21.31 -0.17 -18.68
C ILE A 142 22.19 -1.39 -18.90
N GLY A 143 22.27 -2.26 -17.90
CA GLY A 143 23.06 -3.47 -17.99
C GLY A 143 22.53 -4.50 -18.99
N ASN A 144 21.19 -4.59 -19.10
CA ASN A 144 20.49 -5.41 -20.10
C ASN A 144 19.32 -4.64 -20.68
N PRO A 145 18.99 -4.82 -21.97
CA PRO A 145 17.75 -4.28 -22.53
C PRO A 145 16.55 -4.87 -21.79
N ALA A 146 15.76 -4.02 -21.16
CA ALA A 146 14.57 -4.41 -20.43
C ALA A 146 13.56 -3.26 -20.40
N CYS A 147 12.28 -3.59 -20.31
CA CYS A 147 11.22 -2.64 -20.07
C CYS A 147 11.00 -2.40 -18.55
N ASP A 148 10.21 -1.41 -18.19
CA ASP A 148 9.89 -1.08 -16.79
C ASP A 148 9.37 -2.29 -16.02
N TRP A 149 8.43 -3.01 -16.59
CA TRP A 149 7.91 -4.24 -16.02
C TRP A 149 9.00 -5.24 -15.64
N ALA A 150 9.89 -5.55 -16.57
CA ALA A 150 10.96 -6.53 -16.32
C ALA A 150 11.96 -6.01 -15.27
N ILE A 151 12.30 -4.73 -15.29
CA ILE A 151 13.16 -4.08 -14.29
C ILE A 151 12.52 -4.16 -12.91
N SER A 152 11.25 -3.78 -12.81
CA SER A 152 10.49 -3.78 -11.56
C SER A 152 10.33 -5.20 -11.00
N LEU A 153 9.96 -6.18 -11.83
CA LEU A 153 9.83 -7.58 -11.39
C LEU A 153 11.16 -8.22 -11.00
N ASN A 154 12.25 -7.91 -11.70
CA ASN A 154 13.56 -8.35 -11.29
C ASN A 154 13.94 -7.80 -9.91
N SER A 155 13.64 -6.52 -9.67
CA SER A 155 13.84 -5.90 -8.36
C SER A 155 12.97 -6.57 -7.29
N LEU A 156 11.69 -6.81 -7.59
CA LEU A 156 10.75 -7.48 -6.70
C LEU A 156 11.23 -8.88 -6.28
N GLN A 157 11.58 -9.73 -7.25
CA GLN A 157 12.03 -11.10 -6.96
C GLN A 157 13.39 -11.15 -6.26
N ASN A 158 14.29 -10.19 -6.54
CA ASN A 158 15.57 -10.08 -5.85
C ASN A 158 15.40 -9.65 -4.39
N GLN A 159 14.40 -8.84 -4.08
CA GLN A 159 14.13 -8.37 -2.72
C GLN A 159 13.28 -9.34 -1.92
N LEU A 160 12.30 -9.99 -2.56
CA LEU A 160 11.33 -10.89 -1.92
C LEU A 160 11.60 -12.33 -2.38
N THR A 161 12.60 -12.96 -1.79
CA THR A 161 13.07 -14.29 -2.24
C THR A 161 12.08 -15.43 -1.98
N SER A 162 11.12 -15.24 -1.08
CA SER A 162 10.02 -16.17 -0.79
C SER A 162 8.72 -15.85 -1.53
N LEU A 163 8.74 -14.85 -2.41
CA LEU A 163 7.55 -14.46 -3.17
C LEU A 163 7.04 -15.63 -4.01
N GLY A 164 5.81 -16.02 -3.77
CA GLY A 164 5.13 -17.12 -4.47
C GLY A 164 3.95 -16.68 -5.31
N LEU A 165 3.37 -15.49 -5.03
CA LEU A 165 2.15 -15.01 -5.70
C LEU A 165 2.21 -13.52 -5.96
N VAL A 166 1.75 -13.11 -7.14
CA VAL A 166 1.47 -11.71 -7.48
C VAL A 166 -0.02 -11.56 -7.77
N ASN A 167 -0.66 -10.63 -7.08
CA ASN A 167 -2.05 -10.25 -7.33
C ASN A 167 -2.09 -9.06 -8.28
N LEU A 168 -2.44 -9.30 -9.53
CA LEU A 168 -2.47 -8.32 -10.60
C LEU A 168 -3.81 -7.59 -10.61
N TYR A 169 -3.78 -6.29 -10.37
CA TYR A 169 -4.96 -5.42 -10.40
C TYR A 169 -5.18 -4.89 -11.81
N VAL A 170 -6.43 -4.95 -12.29
CA VAL A 170 -6.85 -4.42 -13.59
C VAL A 170 -8.09 -3.55 -13.41
N ALA A 171 -7.99 -2.28 -13.80
CA ALA A 171 -9.02 -1.29 -13.49
C ALA A 171 -9.90 -0.92 -14.68
N TRP A 172 -11.21 -0.85 -14.45
CA TRP A 172 -12.18 -0.12 -15.26
C TRP A 172 -12.74 1.05 -14.47
N TYR A 173 -13.44 1.94 -15.15
CA TYR A 173 -13.93 3.21 -14.61
C TYR A 173 -15.43 3.19 -14.42
N GLY A 174 -15.87 3.53 -13.21
CA GLY A 174 -17.25 3.87 -12.88
C GLY A 174 -17.45 5.38 -12.87
N ASN A 175 -18.62 5.84 -13.27
CA ASN A 175 -18.90 7.27 -13.46
C ASN A 175 -20.05 7.80 -12.62
N ASP A 176 -20.67 7.00 -11.78
CA ASP A 176 -21.81 7.38 -10.94
C ASP A 176 -21.87 6.50 -9.68
N LEU A 177 -22.12 7.08 -8.52
CA LEU A 177 -22.29 6.33 -7.27
C LEU A 177 -23.64 5.63 -7.16
N ARG A 178 -24.59 5.93 -8.04
CA ARG A 178 -25.92 5.26 -8.07
C ARG A 178 -25.82 3.99 -8.91
N ALA A 179 -26.04 2.85 -8.29
CA ALA A 179 -25.91 1.53 -8.93
C ALA A 179 -26.62 1.41 -10.28
N ALA A 180 -27.86 1.87 -10.38
CA ALA A 180 -28.64 1.83 -11.63
C ALA A 180 -28.13 2.76 -12.74
N SER A 181 -27.32 3.75 -12.41
CA SER A 181 -26.80 4.77 -13.33
C SER A 181 -25.30 4.61 -13.63
N CYS A 182 -24.60 3.85 -12.80
CA CYS A 182 -23.18 3.59 -12.96
C CYS A 182 -22.93 2.81 -14.24
N THR A 183 -22.04 3.33 -15.09
CA THR A 183 -21.50 2.59 -16.22
C THR A 183 -20.07 2.18 -15.95
N LEU A 184 -19.71 0.95 -16.29
CA LEU A 184 -18.36 0.41 -16.15
C LEU A 184 -17.71 0.27 -17.51
N MET A 185 -16.62 0.98 -17.76
CA MET A 185 -15.90 0.96 -19.03
C MET A 185 -14.39 0.96 -18.83
N PRO A 186 -13.61 0.32 -19.73
CA PRO A 186 -12.18 0.55 -19.78
C PRO A 186 -11.90 2.00 -20.17
N GLY A 187 -10.85 2.59 -19.62
CA GLY A 187 -10.53 4.00 -19.84
C GLY A 187 -9.16 4.23 -20.44
N VAL A 188 -9.03 5.34 -21.13
CA VAL A 188 -7.77 5.82 -21.70
C VAL A 188 -7.51 7.27 -21.29
N THR A 189 -6.26 7.67 -21.22
CA THR A 189 -5.89 9.06 -20.87
C THR A 189 -5.90 9.96 -22.11
N ARG A 190 -5.79 9.38 -23.32
CA ARG A 190 -5.78 10.08 -24.60
C ARG A 190 -6.50 9.26 -25.68
N PRO A 191 -7.48 9.84 -26.37
CA PRO A 191 -8.25 9.10 -27.40
C PRO A 191 -7.57 9.06 -28.77
N ASP A 192 -6.60 9.93 -29.02
CA ASP A 192 -6.01 10.23 -30.34
C ASP A 192 -4.54 9.84 -30.46
N PHE A 193 -4.13 8.83 -29.72
CA PHE A 193 -2.75 8.39 -29.70
C PHE A 193 -2.47 7.35 -30.79
N GLY A 194 -1.41 7.59 -31.58
CA GLY A 194 -0.94 6.64 -32.61
C GLY A 194 -0.02 5.58 -31.95
N GLU A 195 -0.36 4.32 -32.11
CA GLU A 195 0.35 3.20 -31.50
C GLU A 195 0.99 2.30 -32.55
N THR A 196 2.18 1.84 -32.27
CA THR A 196 2.92 0.90 -33.11
C THR A 196 3.64 -0.11 -32.20
N PRO A 197 3.61 -1.39 -32.45
CA PRO A 197 3.08 -2.07 -33.65
C PRO A 197 1.59 -2.43 -33.57
N HIS A 198 0.93 -2.20 -32.43
CA HIS A 198 -0.45 -2.58 -32.19
C HIS A 198 -1.24 -1.42 -31.59
N GLU A 199 -2.49 -1.29 -31.98
CA GLU A 199 -3.42 -0.37 -31.38
C GLU A 199 -3.95 -0.94 -30.06
N TRP A 200 -4.18 -0.06 -29.08
CA TRP A 200 -4.80 -0.41 -27.82
C TRP A 200 -6.23 -0.94 -28.05
N ALA A 201 -6.57 -2.03 -27.40
CA ALA A 201 -7.91 -2.59 -27.39
C ALA A 201 -8.22 -3.27 -26.05
N CYS A 202 -9.40 -3.01 -25.52
CA CYS A 202 -9.91 -3.65 -24.32
C CYS A 202 -11.39 -3.99 -24.49
N ASN A 203 -11.76 -5.23 -24.28
CA ASN A 203 -13.13 -5.73 -24.43
C ASN A 203 -13.76 -5.38 -25.80
N GLY A 204 -12.96 -5.40 -26.85
CA GLY A 204 -13.38 -5.08 -28.21
C GLY A 204 -13.53 -3.59 -28.51
N LEU A 205 -13.29 -2.72 -27.56
CA LEU A 205 -13.27 -1.27 -27.75
C LEU A 205 -11.88 -0.79 -28.16
N ASN A 206 -11.84 0.22 -29.02
CA ASN A 206 -10.63 0.98 -29.33
C ASN A 206 -10.56 2.27 -28.45
N ARG A 207 -9.45 3.04 -28.55
CA ARG A 207 -9.24 4.27 -27.77
C ARG A 207 -10.35 5.30 -27.94
N GLY A 208 -10.88 5.45 -29.15
CA GLY A 208 -11.94 6.43 -29.41
C GLY A 208 -13.29 6.07 -28.81
N GLU A 209 -13.50 4.81 -28.48
CA GLU A 209 -14.74 4.26 -27.91
C GLU A 209 -14.64 4.08 -26.40
N ALA A 210 -13.42 4.07 -25.84
CA ALA A 210 -13.17 3.89 -24.42
C ALA A 210 -13.56 5.15 -23.62
N HIS A 211 -13.73 5.00 -22.32
CA HIS A 211 -13.90 6.12 -21.41
C HIS A 211 -12.65 7.01 -21.42
N LEU A 212 -12.82 8.31 -21.69
CA LEU A 212 -11.74 9.27 -21.53
C LEU A 212 -11.61 9.66 -20.05
N VAL A 213 -10.51 9.26 -19.42
CA VAL A 213 -10.23 9.59 -18.04
C VAL A 213 -10.18 11.11 -17.84
N SER A 214 -10.86 11.60 -16.84
CA SER A 214 -10.92 13.01 -16.51
C SER A 214 -9.55 13.58 -16.14
N THR A 215 -9.41 14.90 -16.13
CA THR A 215 -8.13 15.56 -15.85
C THR A 215 -8.20 16.40 -14.58
N VAL A 216 -7.08 16.43 -13.84
CA VAL A 216 -6.84 17.32 -12.71
C VAL A 216 -5.57 18.11 -12.98
N ASN A 217 -5.65 19.43 -12.92
CA ASN A 217 -4.53 20.32 -13.18
C ASN A 217 -3.80 20.05 -14.51
N GLY A 218 -4.54 19.60 -15.53
CA GLY A 218 -4.00 19.33 -16.87
C GLY A 218 -3.38 17.94 -17.05
N SER A 219 -3.36 17.11 -16.02
CA SER A 219 -2.92 15.71 -16.08
C SER A 219 -4.11 14.78 -15.90
N ALA A 220 -4.05 13.57 -16.47
CA ALA A 220 -5.09 12.57 -16.24
C ALA A 220 -5.22 12.24 -14.75
N ALA A 221 -6.45 12.12 -14.27
CA ALA A 221 -6.74 11.84 -12.86
C ALA A 221 -6.26 10.45 -12.43
N PHE A 222 -6.21 9.51 -13.37
CA PHE A 222 -5.73 8.14 -13.20
C PHE A 222 -4.96 7.73 -14.44
N GLY A 223 -4.18 6.66 -14.37
CA GLY A 223 -3.69 5.97 -15.56
C GLY A 223 -4.85 5.28 -16.30
N GLY A 224 -4.63 4.84 -17.53
CA GLY A 224 -5.65 4.13 -18.31
C GLY A 224 -5.73 2.63 -17.96
N THR A 225 -6.71 1.95 -18.55
CA THR A 225 -6.85 0.49 -18.50
C THR A 225 -5.78 -0.16 -19.37
N PRO A 226 -5.03 -1.16 -18.88
CA PRO A 226 -4.12 -1.94 -19.71
C PRO A 226 -4.85 -2.62 -20.88
N ASP A 227 -4.20 -2.67 -22.02
CA ASP A 227 -4.66 -3.43 -23.18
C ASP A 227 -4.82 -4.92 -22.87
N ASP A 228 -5.81 -5.59 -23.46
CA ASP A 228 -6.12 -7.00 -23.21
C ASP A 228 -4.93 -7.93 -23.44
N ARG A 229 -4.14 -7.69 -24.50
CA ARG A 229 -2.94 -8.50 -24.79
C ARG A 229 -1.84 -8.28 -23.75
N SER A 230 -1.72 -7.08 -23.20
CA SER A 230 -0.79 -6.78 -22.13
C SER A 230 -1.10 -7.58 -20.88
N VAL A 231 -2.37 -7.65 -20.51
CA VAL A 231 -2.81 -8.45 -19.36
C VAL A 231 -2.47 -9.92 -19.54
N VAL A 232 -2.75 -10.47 -20.73
CA VAL A 232 -2.40 -11.86 -21.09
C VAL A 232 -0.88 -12.07 -21.03
N ALA A 233 -0.10 -11.13 -21.56
CA ALA A 233 1.36 -11.21 -21.54
C ALA A 233 1.94 -11.11 -20.12
N ALA A 234 1.38 -10.24 -19.27
CA ALA A 234 1.76 -10.12 -17.86
C ALA A 234 1.54 -11.44 -17.09
N ILE A 235 0.37 -12.05 -17.25
CA ILE A 235 0.05 -13.34 -16.64
C ILE A 235 1.07 -14.41 -17.08
N LYS A 236 1.38 -14.46 -18.39
CA LYS A 236 2.35 -15.41 -18.93
C LYS A 236 3.77 -15.19 -18.40
N ASP A 237 4.22 -13.92 -18.29
CA ASP A 237 5.54 -13.59 -17.77
C ASP A 237 5.67 -13.94 -16.28
N LEU A 238 4.67 -13.61 -15.46
CA LEU A 238 4.65 -14.00 -14.06
C LEU A 238 4.74 -15.52 -13.88
N LYS A 239 3.98 -16.28 -14.66
CA LYS A 239 4.02 -17.76 -14.66
C LYS A 239 5.37 -18.29 -15.14
N ALA A 240 5.97 -17.68 -16.18
CA ALA A 240 7.30 -18.04 -16.65
C ALA A 240 8.39 -17.80 -15.61
N ARG A 241 8.20 -16.84 -14.73
CA ARG A 241 9.07 -16.55 -13.57
C ARG A 241 8.84 -17.48 -12.38
N GLY A 242 7.92 -18.44 -12.49
CA GLY A 242 7.58 -19.38 -11.41
C GLY A 242 6.63 -18.81 -10.35
N LEU A 243 5.99 -17.68 -10.62
CA LEU A 243 5.04 -17.04 -9.70
C LEU A 243 3.61 -17.52 -9.99
N GLN A 244 2.85 -17.73 -8.93
CA GLN A 244 1.40 -17.85 -9.00
C GLN A 244 0.79 -16.48 -9.32
N VAL A 245 -0.33 -16.50 -10.02
CA VAL A 245 -1.05 -15.27 -10.39
C VAL A 245 -2.41 -15.27 -9.73
N CYS A 246 -2.71 -14.19 -9.02
CA CYS A 246 -4.05 -13.77 -8.71
C CYS A 246 -4.41 -12.61 -9.64
N LEU A 247 -5.66 -12.54 -10.10
CA LEU A 247 -6.16 -11.39 -10.84
C LEU A 247 -7.35 -10.77 -10.13
N THR A 248 -7.31 -9.45 -9.96
CA THR A 248 -8.36 -8.67 -9.31
C THR A 248 -8.93 -7.63 -10.26
N PRO A 249 -10.17 -7.81 -10.76
CA PRO A 249 -10.91 -6.74 -11.41
C PRO A 249 -11.20 -5.61 -10.41
N PHE A 250 -10.83 -4.38 -10.77
CA PHE A 250 -10.85 -3.22 -9.88
C PHE A 250 -11.65 -2.08 -10.48
N ILE A 251 -12.44 -1.38 -9.69
CA ILE A 251 -13.19 -0.20 -10.14
C ILE A 251 -12.54 1.06 -9.58
N LEU A 252 -12.19 1.98 -10.49
CA LEU A 252 -11.85 3.36 -10.16
C LEU A 252 -13.05 4.26 -10.47
N MET A 253 -13.41 5.15 -9.56
CA MET A 253 -14.54 6.06 -9.76
C MET A 253 -14.07 7.37 -10.34
N ASP A 254 -14.28 7.56 -11.63
CA ASP A 254 -13.92 8.79 -12.34
C ASP A 254 -15.08 9.79 -12.32
N ILE A 255 -15.27 10.39 -11.15
CA ILE A 255 -16.28 11.43 -10.90
C ILE A 255 -15.55 12.73 -10.57
N PRO A 256 -15.34 13.62 -11.54
CA PRO A 256 -14.53 14.82 -11.36
C PRO A 256 -15.26 15.91 -10.55
N ALA A 257 -14.51 16.87 -10.08
CA ALA A 257 -15.04 18.07 -9.44
C ALA A 257 -15.96 18.85 -10.37
N GLY A 258 -17.00 19.48 -9.79
CA GLY A 258 -17.99 20.22 -10.54
C GLY A 258 -19.05 19.35 -11.23
N ASN A 259 -19.07 18.05 -10.94
CA ASN A 259 -20.14 17.18 -11.44
C ASN A 259 -21.51 17.60 -10.91
N THR A 260 -22.55 17.34 -11.67
CA THR A 260 -23.95 17.64 -11.30
C THR A 260 -24.78 16.38 -11.11
N LEU A 261 -24.13 15.25 -10.86
CA LEU A 261 -24.79 13.98 -10.65
C LEU A 261 -25.63 14.02 -9.35
N PRO A 262 -26.83 13.43 -9.34
CA PRO A 262 -27.62 13.31 -8.10
C PRO A 262 -26.84 12.52 -7.03
N ASP A 263 -26.71 13.12 -5.85
CA ASP A 263 -25.98 12.49 -4.74
C ASP A 263 -26.85 11.42 -4.05
N PRO A 264 -26.40 10.16 -4.00
CA PRO A 264 -27.16 9.10 -3.35
C PRO A 264 -27.16 9.17 -1.82
N TYR A 265 -26.32 9.98 -1.21
CA TYR A 265 -26.21 10.12 0.25
C TYR A 265 -26.89 11.38 0.77
N GLY A 266 -26.63 12.53 0.17
CA GLY A 266 -27.17 13.82 0.62
C GLY A 266 -28.48 14.25 -0.06
N GLY A 267 -28.87 13.59 -1.16
CA GLY A 267 -30.11 13.90 -1.89
C GLY A 267 -30.09 15.22 -2.66
N GLY A 268 -28.93 15.77 -2.94
CA GLY A 268 -28.74 16.97 -3.76
C GLY A 268 -28.13 16.65 -5.12
N THR A 269 -27.41 17.59 -5.68
CA THR A 269 -26.58 17.44 -6.87
C THR A 269 -25.10 17.65 -6.51
N GLY A 270 -24.20 16.92 -7.21
CA GLY A 270 -22.78 16.90 -6.94
C GLY A 270 -22.40 15.73 -6.05
N GLN A 271 -21.98 14.64 -6.67
CA GLN A 271 -21.42 13.49 -5.95
C GLN A 271 -19.99 13.78 -5.47
N SER A 272 -19.54 13.00 -4.48
CA SER A 272 -18.16 13.02 -4.00
C SER A 272 -17.16 12.90 -5.15
N VAL A 273 -16.05 13.61 -5.05
CA VAL A 273 -15.04 13.72 -6.11
C VAL A 273 -14.06 12.56 -6.01
N TYR A 274 -13.85 11.81 -7.08
CA TYR A 274 -13.01 10.61 -7.13
C TYR A 274 -13.20 9.71 -5.90
N PRO A 275 -14.45 9.30 -5.62
CA PRO A 275 -14.77 8.57 -4.39
C PRO A 275 -14.30 7.12 -4.47
N TRP A 276 -14.21 6.48 -3.32
CA TRP A 276 -13.99 5.06 -3.21
C TRP A 276 -15.19 4.24 -3.77
N ARG A 277 -14.91 3.16 -4.52
CA ARG A 277 -15.91 2.26 -5.11
C ARG A 277 -16.90 1.68 -4.12
N GLY A 278 -16.50 1.50 -2.87
CA GLY A 278 -17.36 1.04 -1.78
C GLY A 278 -18.52 1.99 -1.45
N ARG A 279 -18.56 3.17 -2.07
CA ARG A 279 -19.68 4.12 -1.99
C ARG A 279 -20.73 3.91 -3.08
N ILE A 280 -20.56 3.01 -4.03
CA ILE A 280 -21.61 2.69 -5.00
C ILE A 280 -22.81 2.10 -4.23
N THR A 281 -24.01 2.70 -4.40
CA THR A 281 -25.20 2.35 -3.62
C THR A 281 -26.49 2.64 -4.41
N LYS A 282 -27.63 2.47 -3.78
CA LYS A 282 -28.95 2.84 -4.33
C LYS A 282 -29.10 4.35 -4.48
N GLN A 283 -30.13 4.79 -5.21
CA GLN A 283 -30.50 6.21 -5.27
C GLN A 283 -30.97 6.71 -3.89
N TYR A 284 -30.80 8.01 -3.63
CA TYR A 284 -31.25 8.65 -2.39
C TYR A 284 -32.73 8.43 -2.10
N THR A 285 -33.56 8.53 -3.14
CA THR A 285 -35.05 8.39 -3.03
C THR A 285 -35.51 6.94 -2.89
N THR A 286 -34.65 5.96 -3.13
CA THR A 286 -34.99 4.55 -2.99
C THR A 286 -34.80 4.13 -1.52
N ALA A 287 -35.88 3.68 -0.89
CA ALA A 287 -35.81 3.17 0.47
C ALA A 287 -35.14 1.76 0.47
N ASP A 288 -34.34 1.48 1.49
CA ASP A 288 -33.86 0.14 1.77
C ASP A 288 -35.02 -0.83 2.07
N LYS A 289 -34.82 -2.11 1.88
CA LYS A 289 -35.86 -3.16 2.03
C LYS A 289 -37.05 -2.96 1.06
N THR A 290 -36.74 -2.67 -0.21
CA THR A 290 -37.77 -2.53 -1.26
C THR A 290 -37.33 -3.28 -2.54
N SER A 291 -38.32 -3.63 -3.38
CA SER A 291 -38.07 -4.24 -4.70
C SER A 291 -37.31 -3.29 -5.66
N ALA A 292 -37.37 -1.98 -5.43
CA ALA A 292 -36.60 -1.02 -6.20
C ALA A 292 -35.09 -1.22 -6.02
N VAL A 293 -34.64 -1.53 -4.79
CA VAL A 293 -33.25 -1.87 -4.50
C VAL A 293 -32.79 -3.05 -5.35
N ALA A 294 -33.58 -4.12 -5.38
CA ALA A 294 -33.25 -5.31 -6.19
C ALA A 294 -33.08 -4.96 -7.68
N SER A 295 -33.95 -4.05 -8.20
CA SER A 295 -33.88 -3.61 -9.59
C SER A 295 -32.64 -2.76 -9.88
N GLU A 296 -32.27 -1.86 -8.97
CA GLU A 296 -31.07 -1.01 -9.11
C GLU A 296 -29.78 -1.86 -9.05
N VAL A 297 -29.73 -2.81 -8.13
CA VAL A 297 -28.61 -3.75 -8.03
C VAL A 297 -28.50 -4.62 -9.27
N ALA A 298 -29.64 -5.13 -9.82
CA ALA A 298 -29.62 -5.94 -11.02
C ALA A 298 -29.10 -5.19 -12.25
N ALA A 299 -29.40 -3.89 -12.36
CA ALA A 299 -28.85 -3.04 -13.42
C ALA A 299 -27.31 -2.93 -13.35
N PHE A 300 -26.76 -2.73 -12.14
CA PHE A 300 -25.32 -2.72 -11.92
C PHE A 300 -24.69 -4.09 -12.20
N VAL A 301 -25.27 -5.16 -11.67
CA VAL A 301 -24.78 -6.54 -11.80
C VAL A 301 -24.62 -6.94 -13.27
N THR A 302 -25.49 -6.49 -14.15
CA THR A 302 -25.39 -6.80 -15.58
C THR A 302 -24.05 -6.36 -16.18
N GLN A 303 -23.60 -5.16 -15.89
CA GLN A 303 -22.33 -4.61 -16.35
C GLN A 303 -21.15 -5.19 -15.58
N TYR A 304 -21.31 -5.32 -14.27
CA TYR A 304 -20.28 -5.87 -13.40
C TYR A 304 -19.92 -7.32 -13.77
N ARG A 305 -20.94 -8.14 -14.05
CA ARG A 305 -20.74 -9.50 -14.53
C ARG A 305 -19.97 -9.54 -15.86
N ALA A 306 -20.31 -8.67 -16.80
CA ALA A 306 -19.61 -8.58 -18.07
C ALA A 306 -18.13 -8.19 -17.89
N PHE A 307 -17.86 -7.22 -17.04
CA PHE A 307 -16.51 -6.79 -16.66
C PHE A 307 -15.67 -7.93 -16.06
N VAL A 308 -16.21 -8.62 -15.07
CA VAL A 308 -15.50 -9.71 -14.38
C VAL A 308 -15.26 -10.90 -15.32
N LEU A 309 -16.26 -11.30 -16.12
CA LEU A 309 -16.12 -12.42 -17.06
C LEU A 309 -15.20 -12.10 -18.25
N HIS A 310 -15.07 -10.83 -18.63
CA HIS A 310 -14.06 -10.43 -19.61
C HIS A 310 -12.65 -10.80 -19.09
N TYR A 311 -12.30 -10.41 -17.89
CA TYR A 311 -11.00 -10.75 -17.32
C TYR A 311 -10.83 -12.24 -16.99
N ALA A 312 -11.88 -12.92 -16.58
CA ALA A 312 -11.84 -14.38 -16.44
C ALA A 312 -11.49 -15.06 -17.79
N SER A 313 -12.04 -14.55 -18.89
CA SER A 313 -11.75 -15.04 -20.23
C SER A 313 -10.31 -14.77 -20.67
N LEU A 314 -9.77 -13.58 -20.35
CA LEU A 314 -8.35 -13.25 -20.58
C LEU A 314 -7.43 -14.18 -19.80
N CYS A 315 -7.75 -14.43 -18.53
CA CYS A 315 -7.02 -15.39 -17.70
C CYS A 315 -7.02 -16.78 -18.32
N ALA A 316 -8.18 -17.25 -18.80
CA ALA A 316 -8.28 -18.56 -19.48
C ALA A 316 -7.40 -18.58 -20.74
N SER A 317 -7.38 -17.52 -21.54
CA SER A 317 -6.56 -17.41 -22.75
C SER A 317 -5.05 -17.37 -22.44
N ALA A 318 -4.68 -16.91 -21.24
CA ALA A 318 -3.31 -16.93 -20.73
C ALA A 318 -2.87 -18.29 -20.18
N GLY A 319 -3.74 -19.28 -20.19
CA GLY A 319 -3.48 -20.60 -19.61
C GLY A 319 -3.94 -20.77 -18.15
N GLY A 320 -4.86 -19.92 -17.71
CA GLY A 320 -5.44 -19.88 -16.36
C GLY A 320 -4.60 -19.10 -15.35
N VAL A 321 -5.20 -18.85 -14.19
CA VAL A 321 -4.57 -18.25 -13.01
C VAL A 321 -4.86 -19.12 -11.78
N GLU A 322 -4.04 -18.99 -10.75
CA GLU A 322 -4.20 -19.77 -9.52
C GLU A 322 -5.29 -19.21 -8.62
N VAL A 323 -5.47 -17.88 -8.62
CA VAL A 323 -6.50 -17.19 -7.86
C VAL A 323 -7.20 -16.15 -8.74
N PHE A 324 -8.50 -16.01 -8.57
CA PHE A 324 -9.29 -14.96 -9.21
C PHE A 324 -10.23 -14.33 -8.17
N LEU A 325 -10.12 -13.03 -8.00
CA LEU A 325 -11.03 -12.30 -7.13
C LEU A 325 -12.23 -11.79 -7.94
N LEU A 326 -13.43 -11.95 -7.40
CA LEU A 326 -14.66 -11.47 -8.04
C LEU A 326 -14.75 -9.95 -8.06
N GLY A 327 -13.88 -9.28 -7.33
CA GLY A 327 -13.80 -7.86 -7.12
C GLY A 327 -13.43 -7.56 -5.67
N THR A 328 -13.42 -6.27 -5.33
CA THR A 328 -12.97 -5.80 -4.02
C THR A 328 -13.83 -4.66 -3.51
N GLU A 329 -14.16 -4.68 -2.19
CA GLU A 329 -14.69 -3.60 -1.39
C GLU A 329 -15.97 -2.92 -1.95
N LEU A 330 -16.95 -3.69 -2.35
CA LEU A 330 -18.23 -3.14 -2.84
C LEU A 330 -19.29 -3.04 -1.71
N ARG A 331 -18.83 -2.59 -0.54
CA ARG A 331 -19.62 -2.53 0.70
C ARG A 331 -20.96 -1.83 0.54
N GLY A 332 -21.02 -0.71 -0.18
CA GLY A 332 -22.26 0.03 -0.40
C GLY A 332 -23.32 -0.77 -1.16
N LEU A 333 -22.92 -1.77 -1.94
CA LEU A 333 -23.81 -2.71 -2.65
C LEU A 333 -24.14 -3.95 -1.82
N THR A 334 -23.17 -4.54 -1.14
CA THR A 334 -23.36 -5.75 -0.33
C THR A 334 -24.26 -5.50 0.89
N TRP A 335 -24.38 -4.25 1.34
CA TRP A 335 -25.27 -3.86 2.46
C TRP A 335 -26.69 -3.55 2.04
N LEU A 336 -27.02 -3.47 0.74
CA LEU A 336 -28.37 -3.20 0.26
C LEU A 336 -29.29 -4.40 0.43
N ARG A 337 -30.51 -4.14 0.94
CA ARG A 337 -31.54 -5.15 1.20
C ARG A 337 -32.73 -4.97 0.29
N ASP A 338 -33.23 -6.07 -0.27
CA ASP A 338 -34.47 -6.12 -1.06
C ASP A 338 -35.73 -6.13 -0.16
N ALA A 339 -36.90 -6.31 -0.78
CA ALA A 339 -38.18 -6.30 -0.07
C ALA A 339 -38.33 -7.45 0.96
N GLU A 340 -37.65 -8.54 0.74
CA GLU A 340 -37.59 -9.71 1.62
C GLU A 340 -36.54 -9.57 2.72
N GLY A 341 -35.73 -8.50 2.69
CA GLY A 341 -34.62 -8.29 3.60
C GLY A 341 -33.37 -9.09 3.24
N SER A 342 -33.33 -9.68 2.04
CA SER A 342 -32.17 -10.39 1.49
C SER A 342 -31.18 -9.41 0.85
N TYR A 343 -29.96 -9.87 0.57
CA TYR A 343 -28.88 -9.07 0.01
C TYR A 343 -28.68 -9.40 -1.47
N PRO A 344 -29.32 -8.69 -2.41
CA PRO A 344 -29.35 -9.04 -3.82
C PRO A 344 -27.97 -9.04 -4.48
N PHE A 345 -27.06 -8.15 -4.06
CA PHE A 345 -25.70 -8.14 -4.59
C PHE A 345 -24.87 -9.33 -4.10
N VAL A 346 -25.06 -9.77 -2.85
CA VAL A 346 -24.43 -10.98 -2.33
C VAL A 346 -24.89 -12.20 -3.13
N SER A 347 -26.19 -12.29 -3.42
CA SER A 347 -26.75 -13.37 -4.26
C SER A 347 -26.14 -13.35 -5.67
N ALA A 348 -25.92 -12.16 -6.23
CA ALA A 348 -25.28 -11.98 -7.52
C ALA A 348 -23.79 -12.41 -7.51
N LEU A 349 -23.07 -12.14 -6.42
CA LEU A 349 -21.67 -12.60 -6.24
C LEU A 349 -21.60 -14.14 -6.17
N VAL A 350 -22.53 -14.80 -5.51
CA VAL A 350 -22.63 -16.27 -5.48
C VAL A 350 -22.82 -16.82 -6.90
N GLN A 351 -23.72 -16.24 -7.68
CA GLN A 351 -23.91 -16.63 -9.08
C GLN A 351 -22.67 -16.34 -9.93
N LEU A 352 -22.04 -15.20 -9.74
CA LEU A 352 -20.83 -14.81 -10.44
C LEU A 352 -19.66 -15.75 -10.13
N ALA A 353 -19.56 -16.25 -8.90
CA ALA A 353 -18.56 -17.27 -8.54
C ALA A 353 -18.72 -18.55 -9.37
N ALA A 354 -19.97 -19.00 -9.56
CA ALA A 354 -20.25 -20.16 -10.43
C ALA A 354 -19.92 -19.88 -11.89
N ASP A 355 -20.24 -18.67 -12.39
CA ASP A 355 -19.95 -18.28 -13.78
C ASP A 355 -18.44 -18.20 -14.03
N VAL A 356 -17.67 -17.60 -13.12
CA VAL A 356 -16.20 -17.56 -13.20
C VAL A 356 -15.60 -18.96 -13.08
N LYS A 357 -16.14 -19.81 -12.22
CA LYS A 357 -15.68 -21.19 -12.06
C LYS A 357 -15.88 -22.02 -13.33
N ALA A 358 -16.93 -21.73 -14.09
CA ALA A 358 -17.15 -22.36 -15.40
C ALA A 358 -16.08 -21.97 -16.44
N VAL A 359 -15.56 -20.74 -16.37
CA VAL A 359 -14.48 -20.24 -17.26
C VAL A 359 -13.09 -20.65 -16.74
N LEU A 360 -12.88 -20.63 -15.43
CA LEU A 360 -11.62 -20.92 -14.75
C LEU A 360 -11.79 -22.09 -13.76
N PRO A 361 -11.97 -23.32 -14.22
CA PRO A 361 -12.32 -24.46 -13.36
C PRO A 361 -11.27 -24.80 -12.30
N ASN A 362 -10.01 -24.45 -12.54
CA ASN A 362 -8.91 -24.75 -11.63
C ASN A 362 -8.55 -23.58 -10.69
N ALA A 363 -9.06 -22.37 -10.93
CA ALA A 363 -8.76 -21.22 -10.08
C ALA A 363 -9.47 -21.31 -8.73
N GLN A 364 -8.79 -20.87 -7.69
CA GLN A 364 -9.40 -20.52 -6.40
C GLN A 364 -10.12 -19.18 -6.56
N ILE A 365 -11.38 -19.10 -6.20
CA ILE A 365 -12.20 -17.91 -6.36
C ILE A 365 -12.53 -17.35 -4.98
N ALA A 366 -12.41 -16.04 -4.81
CA ALA A 366 -12.83 -15.31 -3.61
C ALA A 366 -13.37 -13.91 -3.97
N TYR A 367 -13.93 -13.25 -3.00
CA TYR A 367 -14.31 -11.83 -3.05
C TYR A 367 -13.54 -11.09 -1.95
N ALA A 368 -12.85 -10.03 -2.29
CA ALA A 368 -12.11 -9.22 -1.34
C ALA A 368 -13.05 -8.20 -0.66
N ALA A 369 -13.59 -8.52 0.50
CA ALA A 369 -14.43 -7.60 1.24
C ALA A 369 -13.60 -6.49 1.90
N ASP A 370 -14.19 -5.32 2.14
CA ASP A 370 -13.55 -4.28 2.96
C ASP A 370 -13.37 -4.77 4.40
N TRP A 371 -12.35 -4.27 5.10
CA TRP A 371 -12.08 -4.63 6.50
C TRP A 371 -13.28 -4.37 7.42
N SER A 372 -14.18 -3.46 7.08
CA SER A 372 -15.39 -3.16 7.81
C SER A 372 -16.64 -3.88 7.29
N GLU A 373 -16.50 -4.67 6.21
CA GLU A 373 -17.61 -5.37 5.52
C GLU A 373 -17.65 -6.87 5.86
N TRP A 374 -16.50 -7.53 5.90
CA TRP A 374 -16.34 -8.98 5.87
C TRP A 374 -17.05 -9.73 7.00
N PHE A 375 -17.14 -9.13 8.20
CA PHE A 375 -17.58 -9.79 9.43
C PHE A 375 -19.09 -9.68 9.68
N GLY A 376 -19.77 -8.74 9.02
CA GLY A 376 -21.21 -8.56 9.16
C GLY A 376 -21.69 -7.17 8.79
N HIS A 377 -23.01 -7.01 8.80
CA HIS A 377 -23.72 -5.75 8.59
C HIS A 377 -24.54 -5.41 9.81
N GLN A 378 -24.24 -4.31 10.46
CA GLN A 378 -24.98 -3.72 11.56
C GLN A 378 -25.60 -2.40 11.07
N PRO A 379 -26.87 -2.39 10.63
CA PRO A 379 -27.50 -1.19 10.10
C PRO A 379 -27.51 -0.06 11.12
N PRO A 380 -27.11 1.17 10.75
CA PRO A 380 -27.07 2.30 11.68
C PRO A 380 -28.46 2.95 11.85
N ASP A 381 -29.54 2.19 11.69
CA ASP A 381 -30.93 2.63 11.75
C ASP A 381 -31.54 2.55 13.16
N GLY A 382 -30.78 2.14 14.16
CA GLY A 382 -31.23 1.99 15.54
C GLY A 382 -32.07 0.74 15.79
N SER A 383 -32.22 -0.15 14.82
CA SER A 383 -33.01 -1.38 14.97
C SER A 383 -32.35 -2.38 15.93
N GLY A 384 -31.04 -2.32 16.11
CA GLY A 384 -30.27 -3.35 16.79
C GLY A 384 -30.06 -4.61 15.93
N ASP A 385 -30.36 -4.55 14.65
CA ASP A 385 -30.13 -5.64 13.70
C ASP A 385 -28.64 -5.92 13.55
N ALA A 386 -28.29 -7.21 13.42
CA ALA A 386 -26.94 -7.64 13.05
C ALA A 386 -27.03 -8.87 12.12
N PHE A 387 -26.42 -8.77 10.98
CA PHE A 387 -26.48 -9.80 9.94
C PHE A 387 -25.07 -10.26 9.55
N PHE A 388 -24.90 -11.56 9.42
CA PHE A 388 -23.75 -12.16 8.73
C PHE A 388 -24.09 -12.26 7.23
N HIS A 389 -24.21 -11.11 6.60
CA HIS A 389 -24.79 -10.94 5.26
C HIS A 389 -23.98 -11.61 4.15
N LEU A 390 -22.66 -11.77 4.35
CA LEU A 390 -21.76 -12.45 3.40
C LEU A 390 -21.68 -13.97 3.63
N ASP A 391 -22.29 -14.54 4.67
CA ASP A 391 -22.24 -15.97 4.93
C ASP A 391 -22.76 -16.82 3.76
N PRO A 392 -23.79 -16.43 3.00
CA PRO A 392 -24.17 -17.17 1.79
C PRO A 392 -23.05 -17.24 0.75
N LEU A 393 -22.23 -16.20 0.63
CA LEU A 393 -21.06 -16.19 -0.24
C LEU A 393 -19.91 -16.99 0.35
N TRP A 394 -19.59 -16.77 1.63
CA TRP A 394 -18.50 -17.47 2.31
C TRP A 394 -18.71 -18.99 2.34
N SER A 395 -19.97 -19.43 2.40
CA SER A 395 -20.32 -20.84 2.45
C SER A 395 -20.45 -21.49 1.07
N ASP A 396 -20.45 -20.71 -0.01
CA ASP A 396 -20.60 -21.25 -1.36
C ASP A 396 -19.43 -22.16 -1.75
N ALA A 397 -19.74 -23.26 -2.42
CA ALA A 397 -18.76 -24.28 -2.80
C ALA A 397 -17.69 -23.77 -3.81
N ASN A 398 -18.01 -22.73 -4.59
CA ASN A 398 -17.08 -22.14 -5.55
C ASN A 398 -16.14 -21.13 -4.89
N ILE A 399 -16.43 -20.66 -3.69
CA ILE A 399 -15.60 -19.71 -2.94
C ILE A 399 -14.55 -20.46 -2.12
N ALA A 400 -13.30 -20.10 -2.26
CA ALA A 400 -12.18 -20.80 -1.64
C ALA A 400 -11.89 -20.36 -0.20
N ALA A 401 -12.19 -19.10 0.15
CA ALA A 401 -11.80 -18.50 1.42
C ALA A 401 -12.76 -17.40 1.85
N VAL A 402 -12.74 -17.06 3.13
CA VAL A 402 -13.18 -15.76 3.64
C VAL A 402 -12.04 -14.80 3.37
N ALA A 403 -12.25 -13.82 2.49
CA ALA A 403 -11.19 -12.95 2.04
C ALA A 403 -11.56 -11.47 2.25
N PHE A 404 -10.61 -10.69 2.74
CA PHE A 404 -10.84 -9.27 2.95
C PHE A 404 -9.54 -8.46 2.92
N ASP A 405 -9.68 -7.19 2.64
CA ASP A 405 -8.62 -6.22 2.63
C ASP A 405 -8.36 -5.75 4.07
N ASN A 406 -7.20 -6.10 4.60
CA ASN A 406 -6.90 -5.94 6.01
C ASN A 406 -6.13 -4.65 6.28
N TYR A 407 -6.82 -3.69 6.88
CA TYR A 407 -6.28 -2.40 7.30
C TYR A 407 -6.61 -2.14 8.78
N TRP A 408 -6.26 -3.08 9.65
CA TRP A 408 -6.53 -2.96 11.08
C TRP A 408 -5.63 -1.94 11.76
N PRO A 409 -6.17 -1.00 12.55
CA PRO A 409 -5.34 -0.12 13.36
C PRO A 409 -4.57 -0.92 14.41
N LEU A 410 -3.25 -0.75 14.45
CA LEU A 410 -2.38 -1.38 15.44
C LEU A 410 -1.86 -0.39 16.49
N SER A 411 -2.28 0.86 16.43
CA SER A 411 -1.93 1.88 17.41
C SER A 411 -3.03 2.92 17.56
N ASP A 412 -2.97 3.65 18.66
CA ASP A 412 -3.78 4.84 18.93
C ASP A 412 -2.86 5.92 19.53
N TRP A 413 -1.80 6.22 18.79
CA TRP A 413 -0.66 7.02 19.25
C TRP A 413 -0.87 8.51 19.05
N ARG A 414 -0.32 9.31 19.98
CA ARG A 414 -0.32 10.78 19.94
C ARG A 414 1.01 11.33 20.42
N ASP A 415 1.39 12.50 19.91
CA ASP A 415 2.60 13.21 20.37
C ASP A 415 2.35 14.08 21.58
N THR A 416 1.09 14.33 21.92
CA THR A 416 0.68 15.18 23.04
C THR A 416 -0.23 14.41 23.98
N ALA A 417 -0.24 14.81 25.25
CA ALA A 417 -1.15 14.25 26.24
C ALA A 417 -2.64 14.60 25.91
N PRO A 418 -3.55 13.67 26.10
CA PRO A 418 -3.30 12.34 26.64
C PRO A 418 -2.67 11.41 25.58
N ASN A 419 -1.71 10.60 25.97
CA ASN A 419 -1.24 9.44 25.21
C ASN A 419 -1.16 8.24 26.19
N ILE A 420 -2.29 7.56 26.38
CA ILE A 420 -2.40 6.49 27.37
C ILE A 420 -1.67 5.21 26.97
N ASP A 421 -1.22 5.10 25.73
CA ASP A 421 -0.43 3.97 25.23
C ASP A 421 1.07 4.16 25.49
N GLU A 422 1.49 5.38 25.83
CA GLU A 422 2.88 5.65 26.25
C GLU A 422 3.06 5.29 27.72
N VAL A 423 3.44 4.05 27.97
CA VAL A 423 3.63 3.53 29.35
C VAL A 423 5.09 3.18 29.60
N VAL A 424 5.48 3.22 30.87
CA VAL A 424 6.80 2.74 31.30
C VAL A 424 6.79 1.22 31.34
N LYS A 425 7.65 0.59 30.54
CA LYS A 425 7.83 -0.86 30.51
C LYS A 425 8.56 -1.37 31.75
N SER A 426 8.58 -2.69 31.95
CA SER A 426 9.26 -3.35 33.06
C SER A 426 10.77 -3.12 33.10
N ASP A 427 11.40 -2.84 31.99
CA ASP A 427 12.82 -2.48 31.86
C ASP A 427 13.10 -0.98 32.10
N GLY A 428 12.07 -0.19 32.40
CA GLY A 428 12.16 1.25 32.66
C GLY A 428 12.15 2.12 31.38
N THR A 429 12.05 1.53 30.19
CA THR A 429 11.89 2.29 28.95
C THR A 429 10.44 2.67 28.71
N LEU A 430 10.19 3.68 27.85
CA LEU A 430 8.85 4.03 27.42
C LEU A 430 8.45 3.18 26.21
N THR A 431 7.16 2.85 26.13
CA THR A 431 6.57 2.30 24.90
C THR A 431 6.77 3.30 23.75
N ALA A 432 7.05 2.81 22.57
CA ALA A 432 7.09 3.60 21.33
C ALA A 432 6.09 3.02 20.32
N ILE A 433 5.57 3.88 19.45
CA ILE A 433 4.64 3.46 18.39
C ILE A 433 5.22 2.36 17.49
N THR A 434 6.55 2.29 17.39
CA THR A 434 7.28 1.33 16.54
C THR A 434 7.68 0.05 17.28
N ASP A 435 7.29 -0.12 18.54
CA ASP A 435 7.61 -1.32 19.31
C ASP A 435 6.80 -2.52 18.81
N TYR A 436 7.47 -3.63 18.58
CA TYR A 436 6.81 -4.86 18.11
C TYR A 436 5.77 -5.38 19.11
N ASP A 437 6.11 -5.43 20.40
CA ASP A 437 5.19 -5.91 21.44
C ASP A 437 3.89 -5.09 21.47
N TYR A 438 4.02 -3.77 21.30
CA TYR A 438 2.87 -2.87 21.24
C TYR A 438 2.01 -3.11 20.01
N LEU A 439 2.63 -3.15 18.82
CA LEU A 439 1.91 -3.37 17.57
C LEU A 439 1.32 -4.79 17.49
N MET A 440 2.10 -5.83 17.83
CA MET A 440 1.62 -7.22 17.84
C MET A 440 0.51 -7.44 18.88
N GLY A 441 0.61 -6.79 20.05
CA GLY A 441 -0.44 -6.84 21.07
C GLY A 441 -1.78 -6.29 20.55
N ASN A 442 -1.73 -5.33 19.63
CA ASN A 442 -2.91 -4.74 19.03
C ASN A 442 -3.45 -5.50 17.78
N VAL A 443 -2.81 -6.56 17.31
CA VAL A 443 -3.40 -7.45 16.29
C VAL A 443 -4.64 -8.15 16.84
N ARG A 444 -4.58 -8.64 18.09
CA ARG A 444 -5.71 -9.24 18.82
C ARG A 444 -6.03 -8.38 20.04
N GLY A 445 -6.15 -7.08 19.83
CA GLY A 445 -6.39 -6.08 20.86
C GLY A 445 -6.65 -4.71 20.28
N GLY A 446 -6.78 -3.71 21.14
CA GLY A 446 -6.92 -2.31 20.76
C GLY A 446 -8.24 -1.94 20.09
N GLU A 447 -8.21 -0.89 19.25
CA GLU A 447 -9.40 -0.42 18.53
C GLU A 447 -9.94 -1.51 17.59
N GLY A 448 -11.26 -1.72 17.68
CA GLY A 448 -11.96 -2.73 16.88
C GLY A 448 -11.88 -4.16 17.41
N TYR A 449 -11.19 -4.36 18.54
CA TYR A 449 -11.19 -5.60 19.29
C TYR A 449 -11.66 -5.39 20.73
N ASP A 450 -10.95 -4.57 21.51
CA ASP A 450 -11.29 -4.33 22.91
C ASP A 450 -12.27 -3.17 23.07
N TRP A 451 -12.08 -2.13 22.25
CA TRP A 451 -12.77 -0.87 22.39
C TRP A 451 -12.98 -0.16 21.02
N TYR A 452 -13.80 0.88 21.05
CA TYR A 452 -14.06 1.80 19.97
C TYR A 452 -14.23 3.23 20.49
N TYR A 453 -14.25 4.21 19.61
CA TYR A 453 -14.61 5.57 19.93
C TYR A 453 -16.05 5.87 19.52
N ALA A 454 -16.89 6.26 20.49
CA ALA A 454 -18.29 6.59 20.23
C ALA A 454 -18.46 7.93 19.49
N SER A 455 -17.47 8.81 19.56
CA SER A 455 -17.44 10.11 18.90
C SER A 455 -16.03 10.59 18.59
N GLN A 456 -15.94 11.62 17.72
CA GLN A 456 -14.66 12.27 17.46
C GLN A 456 -14.12 13.02 18.71
N ALA A 457 -14.99 13.50 19.59
CA ALA A 457 -14.58 14.09 20.86
C ALA A 457 -13.92 13.06 21.77
N ASP A 458 -14.50 11.85 21.85
CA ASP A 458 -13.94 10.73 22.61
C ASP A 458 -12.57 10.32 22.05
N ARG A 459 -12.43 10.29 20.69
CA ARG A 459 -11.14 10.04 20.05
C ARG A 459 -10.11 11.12 20.42
N THR A 460 -10.52 12.38 20.45
CA THR A 460 -9.62 13.49 20.80
C THR A 460 -9.16 13.39 22.26
N SER A 461 -10.05 13.03 23.18
CA SER A 461 -9.75 12.87 24.61
C SER A 461 -9.19 11.49 24.99
N GLN A 462 -9.07 10.58 24.04
CA GLN A 462 -8.72 9.17 24.24
C GLN A 462 -9.66 8.43 25.24
N THR A 463 -10.94 8.75 25.19
CA THR A 463 -11.99 8.12 26.01
C THR A 463 -12.51 6.89 25.28
N ARG A 464 -11.98 5.71 25.61
CA ARG A 464 -12.30 4.45 24.93
C ARG A 464 -13.56 3.82 25.49
N SER A 465 -14.45 3.37 24.62
CA SER A 465 -15.67 2.61 24.98
C SER A 465 -15.44 1.13 24.73
N PRO A 466 -15.66 0.21 25.69
CA PRO A 466 -15.45 -1.21 25.47
C PRO A 466 -16.48 -1.78 24.47
N ILE A 467 -16.03 -2.71 23.62
CA ILE A 467 -16.94 -3.46 22.75
C ILE A 467 -17.53 -4.62 23.55
N GLY A 468 -18.83 -4.53 23.84
CA GLY A 468 -19.60 -5.52 24.58
C GLY A 468 -20.83 -6.01 23.81
N ASP A 469 -21.47 -7.05 24.32
CA ASP A 469 -22.68 -7.64 23.71
C ASP A 469 -23.77 -7.95 24.75
N GLY A 470 -23.77 -7.29 25.87
CA GLY A 470 -24.83 -7.44 26.88
C GLY A 470 -25.12 -8.89 27.27
N ALA A 471 -26.40 -9.28 27.15
CA ALA A 471 -26.88 -10.57 27.63
C ALA A 471 -26.39 -11.79 26.82
N TYR A 472 -26.02 -11.60 25.54
CA TYR A 472 -25.54 -12.71 24.70
C TYR A 472 -24.08 -13.04 24.90
N ASN A 473 -23.29 -12.08 25.41
CA ASN A 473 -21.85 -12.25 25.63
C ASN A 473 -21.07 -12.76 24.41
N LYS A 474 -21.41 -12.24 23.24
CA LYS A 474 -20.77 -12.53 21.95
C LYS A 474 -20.22 -11.25 21.32
N PRO A 475 -19.30 -10.52 22.00
CA PRO A 475 -18.83 -9.21 21.50
C PRO A 475 -18.16 -9.30 20.12
N TRP A 476 -17.68 -10.49 19.73
CA TRP A 476 -17.02 -10.73 18.46
C TRP A 476 -17.91 -10.39 17.22
N ILE A 477 -19.24 -10.37 17.37
CA ILE A 477 -20.12 -9.99 16.25
C ILE A 477 -20.01 -8.49 15.89
N TYR A 478 -19.42 -7.68 16.77
CA TYR A 478 -19.18 -6.26 16.60
C TYR A 478 -17.71 -5.90 16.42
N ARG A 479 -16.81 -6.92 16.45
CA ARG A 479 -15.37 -6.77 16.40
C ARG A 479 -14.84 -7.15 15.04
N TYR A 480 -14.52 -6.18 14.20
CA TYR A 480 -13.95 -6.46 12.90
C TYR A 480 -12.55 -7.10 12.93
N LYS A 481 -11.88 -7.08 14.09
CA LYS A 481 -10.59 -7.78 14.28
C LYS A 481 -10.71 -9.17 14.87
N ASP A 482 -11.87 -9.60 15.37
CA ASP A 482 -12.01 -10.87 16.06
C ASP A 482 -12.27 -12.03 15.08
N ILE A 483 -11.30 -12.28 14.19
CA ILE A 483 -11.36 -13.40 13.25
C ILE A 483 -11.43 -14.76 13.95
N TRP A 484 -10.88 -14.88 15.16
CA TRP A 484 -10.82 -16.13 15.92
C TRP A 484 -12.20 -16.63 16.33
N ASN A 485 -12.96 -15.78 17.01
CA ASN A 485 -14.31 -16.13 17.43
C ASN A 485 -15.27 -16.19 16.24
N TRP A 486 -15.16 -15.26 15.30
CA TRP A 486 -15.96 -15.26 14.08
C TRP A 486 -15.78 -16.59 13.32
N TRP A 487 -14.54 -16.99 13.06
CA TRP A 487 -14.21 -18.19 12.31
C TRP A 487 -14.61 -19.50 13.01
N SER A 488 -14.53 -19.54 14.37
CA SER A 488 -14.71 -20.75 15.17
C SER A 488 -16.14 -21.00 15.61
N ASN A 489 -17.02 -19.99 15.51
CA ASN A 489 -18.38 -20.10 16.01
C ASN A 489 -19.41 -20.21 14.88
N GLN A 490 -20.56 -20.80 15.20
CA GLN A 490 -21.75 -20.76 14.37
C GLN A 490 -22.33 -19.33 14.41
N HIS A 491 -22.79 -18.82 13.27
CA HIS A 491 -23.36 -17.49 13.14
C HIS A 491 -24.89 -17.51 13.25
N PHE A 492 -25.40 -16.50 13.92
CA PHE A 492 -26.85 -16.29 14.08
C PHE A 492 -27.16 -14.80 13.87
N ASN A 493 -28.00 -14.52 12.89
CA ASN A 493 -28.47 -13.14 12.67
C ASN A 493 -29.30 -12.65 13.85
N ARG A 494 -29.35 -11.34 14.03
CA ARG A 494 -30.20 -10.67 15.03
C ARG A 494 -31.17 -9.73 14.35
N LEU A 495 -32.44 -9.82 14.77
CA LEU A 495 -33.52 -8.93 14.36
C LEU A 495 -34.04 -8.20 15.59
N GLY A 496 -34.02 -6.87 15.56
CA GLY A 496 -34.38 -6.05 16.70
C GLY A 496 -33.52 -6.35 17.95
N GLY A 497 -32.26 -6.71 17.76
CA GLY A 497 -31.34 -7.12 18.82
C GLY A 497 -31.56 -8.55 19.34
N VAL A 498 -32.55 -9.30 18.78
CA VAL A 498 -32.85 -10.67 19.20
C VAL A 498 -32.18 -11.68 18.28
N GLU A 499 -31.39 -12.56 18.85
CA GLU A 499 -30.68 -13.59 18.11
C GLU A 499 -31.64 -14.64 17.53
N SER A 500 -31.46 -14.98 16.25
CA SER A 500 -32.24 -16.02 15.55
C SER A 500 -32.02 -17.39 16.21
N THR A 501 -33.03 -18.23 16.16
CA THR A 501 -32.94 -19.64 16.61
C THR A 501 -32.32 -20.55 15.56
N SER A 502 -32.22 -20.07 14.31
CA SER A 502 -31.59 -20.81 13.21
C SER A 502 -30.27 -20.18 12.85
N PRO A 503 -29.21 -20.98 12.67
CA PRO A 503 -27.91 -20.46 12.23
C PRO A 503 -27.95 -20.01 10.77
N THR A 504 -26.96 -19.24 10.37
CA THR A 504 -26.69 -18.92 8.96
C THR A 504 -26.09 -20.15 8.23
N ALA A 505 -25.72 -19.97 6.97
CA ALA A 505 -25.07 -21.01 6.18
C ALA A 505 -23.61 -21.28 6.56
N TRP A 506 -23.01 -20.42 7.39
CA TRP A 506 -21.61 -20.57 7.79
C TRP A 506 -21.38 -21.85 8.59
N VAL A 507 -20.36 -22.60 8.19
CA VAL A 507 -19.84 -23.75 8.94
C VAL A 507 -18.53 -23.35 9.61
N PRO A 508 -18.43 -23.40 10.94
CA PRO A 508 -17.22 -23.04 11.65
C PRO A 508 -15.96 -23.71 11.11
N GLN A 509 -14.90 -22.97 10.94
CA GLN A 509 -13.58 -23.42 10.48
C GLN A 509 -13.57 -24.08 9.08
N SER A 510 -14.63 -23.88 8.27
CA SER A 510 -14.75 -24.59 6.99
C SER A 510 -13.83 -24.04 5.88
N LYS A 511 -13.35 -22.82 6.01
CA LYS A 511 -12.50 -22.15 5.01
C LYS A 511 -11.40 -21.33 5.65
N PRO A 512 -10.25 -21.19 4.98
CA PRO A 512 -9.20 -20.29 5.43
C PRO A 512 -9.62 -18.82 5.30
N ILE A 513 -8.92 -17.98 6.02
CA ILE A 513 -8.99 -16.53 5.90
C ILE A 513 -7.80 -16.06 5.04
N TRP A 514 -8.08 -15.21 4.05
CA TRP A 514 -7.09 -14.55 3.24
C TRP A 514 -7.11 -13.05 3.49
N PHE A 515 -5.94 -12.44 3.62
CA PHE A 515 -5.80 -10.99 3.55
C PHE A 515 -5.45 -10.63 2.13
N THR A 516 -6.46 -10.23 1.36
CA THR A 516 -6.32 -9.91 -0.06
C THR A 516 -5.57 -8.61 -0.28
N GLU A 517 -5.59 -7.73 0.71
CA GLU A 517 -4.68 -6.63 0.91
C GLU A 517 -4.23 -6.60 2.37
N LEU A 518 -2.99 -6.23 2.60
CA LEU A 518 -2.44 -5.90 3.90
C LEU A 518 -1.50 -4.72 3.73
N GLY A 519 -1.85 -3.59 4.30
CA GLY A 519 -1.10 -2.36 4.07
C GLY A 519 -1.14 -1.37 5.22
N CYS A 520 -0.23 -0.42 5.14
CA CYS A 520 -0.15 0.73 6.02
C CYS A 520 0.51 1.86 5.24
N PRO A 521 -0.02 3.08 5.26
CA PRO A 521 0.63 4.19 4.60
C PRO A 521 1.97 4.49 5.27
N SER A 522 2.98 4.81 4.45
CA SER A 522 4.33 5.17 4.93
C SER A 522 4.39 6.61 5.43
N VAL A 523 3.50 6.95 6.33
CA VAL A 523 3.33 8.29 6.89
C VAL A 523 3.30 8.21 8.42
N ASP A 524 3.67 9.29 9.08
CA ASP A 524 3.62 9.39 10.53
C ASP A 524 2.32 8.84 11.10
N LYS A 525 2.41 7.97 12.10
CA LYS A 525 1.27 7.28 12.71
C LYS A 525 0.38 6.50 11.72
N GLY A 526 0.96 6.01 10.62
CA GLY A 526 0.24 5.20 9.64
C GLY A 526 -0.54 4.04 10.26
N SER A 527 -0.03 3.44 11.31
CA SER A 527 -0.66 2.35 12.05
C SER A 527 -1.89 2.76 12.88
N ASN A 528 -2.16 4.06 13.11
CA ASN A 528 -3.39 4.54 13.76
C ASN A 528 -4.64 4.38 12.87
N GLN A 529 -4.45 4.51 11.55
CA GLN A 529 -5.53 4.44 10.57
C GLN A 529 -4.98 3.95 9.23
N PRO A 530 -4.65 2.66 9.12
CA PRO A 530 -3.91 2.12 7.97
C PRO A 530 -4.71 2.08 6.67
N ASN A 531 -6.04 2.24 6.70
CA ASN A 531 -6.91 2.23 5.54
C ASN A 531 -6.98 3.56 4.78
N VAL A 532 -6.37 4.62 5.28
CA VAL A 532 -6.40 5.92 4.59
C VAL A 532 -5.19 6.09 3.68
N PHE A 533 -5.36 6.94 2.68
CA PHE A 533 -4.31 7.29 1.73
C PHE A 533 -4.36 8.79 1.44
N TYR A 534 -3.21 9.33 1.05
CA TYR A 534 -3.07 10.70 0.64
C TYR A 534 -3.17 10.80 -0.89
N ASP A 535 -4.29 11.30 -1.38
CA ASP A 535 -4.51 11.61 -2.79
C ASP A 535 -5.35 12.88 -2.90
N PRO A 536 -4.72 14.06 -3.05
CA PRO A 536 -5.39 15.36 -2.92
C PRO A 536 -6.58 15.59 -3.85
N LYS A 537 -6.69 14.82 -4.95
CA LYS A 537 -7.85 14.92 -5.84
C LYS A 537 -9.09 14.21 -5.29
N SER A 538 -8.91 13.20 -4.46
CA SER A 538 -10.00 12.35 -3.96
C SER A 538 -10.67 12.92 -2.72
N SER A 539 -11.99 12.80 -2.66
CA SER A 539 -12.78 13.07 -1.44
C SER A 539 -12.48 12.10 -0.29
N GLU A 540 -11.82 10.98 -0.58
CA GLU A 540 -11.39 9.99 0.43
C GLU A 540 -9.99 10.28 0.99
N SER A 541 -9.29 11.26 0.41
CA SER A 541 -7.93 11.61 0.84
C SER A 541 -7.91 12.02 2.31
N ALA A 542 -7.11 11.33 3.09
CA ALA A 542 -6.96 11.62 4.50
C ALA A 542 -5.55 11.24 4.97
N LEU A 543 -5.12 11.88 6.05
CA LEU A 543 -3.98 11.43 6.84
C LEU A 543 -4.49 10.58 8.01
N PRO A 544 -3.70 9.61 8.49
CA PRO A 544 -4.02 8.85 9.69
C PRO A 544 -4.32 9.76 10.89
N TYR A 545 -5.12 9.29 11.82
CA TYR A 545 -5.44 10.06 13.01
C TYR A 545 -4.18 10.55 13.73
N PHE A 546 -4.16 11.85 14.03
CA PHE A 546 -3.07 12.56 14.71
C PHE A 546 -1.74 12.59 13.93
N SER A 547 -1.72 12.15 12.69
CA SER A 547 -0.54 12.27 11.83
C SER A 547 -0.27 13.72 11.46
N ASP A 548 0.99 14.07 11.38
CA ASP A 548 1.44 15.36 10.84
C ASP A 548 1.72 15.31 9.32
N GLY A 549 1.45 14.16 8.68
CA GLY A 549 1.60 13.96 7.24
C GLY A 549 3.03 13.69 6.77
N VAL A 550 3.90 13.33 7.67
CA VAL A 550 5.31 13.10 7.42
C VAL A 550 5.56 11.69 6.94
N CYS A 551 6.43 11.52 5.97
CA CYS A 551 6.86 10.20 5.52
C CYS A 551 7.54 9.43 6.67
N ASP A 552 7.05 8.20 6.92
CA ASP A 552 7.58 7.30 7.94
C ASP A 552 7.61 5.86 7.42
N TYR A 553 8.72 5.50 6.80
CA TYR A 553 8.92 4.13 6.29
C TYR A 553 9.06 3.11 7.41
N LEU A 554 9.53 3.54 8.59
CA LEU A 554 9.70 2.64 9.72
C LEU A 554 8.36 2.16 10.25
N ILE A 555 7.36 3.04 10.39
CA ILE A 555 6.05 2.61 10.87
C ILE A 555 5.36 1.66 9.89
N GLN A 556 5.49 1.89 8.56
CA GLN A 556 4.96 0.97 7.57
C GLN A 556 5.59 -0.41 7.70
N ARG A 557 6.91 -0.47 7.78
CA ARG A 557 7.63 -1.73 7.96
C ARG A 557 7.24 -2.43 9.26
N ARG A 558 7.22 -1.70 10.39
CA ARG A 558 6.87 -2.27 11.70
C ARG A 558 5.45 -2.80 11.74
N TYR A 559 4.53 -2.12 11.08
CA TYR A 559 3.15 -2.57 10.92
C TYR A 559 3.09 -3.90 10.17
N LEU A 560 3.67 -3.96 8.98
CA LEU A 560 3.67 -5.16 8.15
C LEU A 560 4.38 -6.34 8.83
N ASP A 561 5.54 -6.09 9.41
CA ASP A 561 6.32 -7.11 10.10
C ASP A 561 5.57 -7.64 11.33
N SER A 562 4.94 -6.77 12.12
CA SER A 562 4.13 -7.18 13.27
C SER A 562 2.95 -8.06 12.88
N MET A 563 2.26 -7.72 11.78
CA MET A 563 1.17 -8.53 11.25
C MET A 563 1.66 -9.91 10.79
N LEU A 564 2.73 -9.96 10.01
CA LEU A 564 3.27 -11.22 9.48
C LEU A 564 3.80 -12.11 10.61
N ARG A 565 4.58 -11.58 11.53
CA ARG A 565 5.14 -12.32 12.67
C ARG A 565 4.06 -12.89 13.57
N PHE A 566 2.98 -12.14 13.80
CA PHE A 566 1.89 -12.60 14.67
C PHE A 566 1.28 -13.92 14.20
N PHE A 567 1.13 -14.11 12.89
CA PHE A 567 0.50 -15.30 12.31
C PHE A 567 1.50 -16.39 11.89
N THR A 568 2.80 -16.13 11.92
CA THR A 568 3.84 -17.02 11.37
C THR A 568 4.28 -18.07 12.38
N PRO A 569 4.07 -19.38 12.14
CA PRO A 569 4.42 -20.43 13.09
C PRO A 569 5.91 -20.56 13.45
N SER A 570 6.79 -20.04 12.61
CA SER A 570 8.24 -20.06 12.86
C SER A 570 8.73 -18.86 13.68
N ASP A 571 7.86 -17.89 13.99
CA ASP A 571 8.24 -16.80 14.86
C ASP A 571 8.44 -17.32 16.32
N PRO A 572 9.51 -16.91 17.01
CA PRO A 572 9.80 -17.37 18.38
C PRO A 572 8.68 -17.10 19.41
N GLU A 573 7.87 -16.09 19.18
CA GLU A 573 6.75 -15.70 20.05
C GLU A 573 5.42 -16.30 19.62
N PHE A 574 5.40 -17.10 18.56
CA PHE A 574 4.18 -17.72 18.05
C PHE A 574 3.57 -18.67 19.09
N THR A 575 2.25 -18.59 19.20
CA THR A 575 1.43 -19.55 19.95
C THR A 575 0.30 -20.08 19.05
N GLU A 576 -0.09 -21.33 19.21
CA GLU A 576 -1.08 -22.00 18.35
C GLU A 576 -2.43 -21.27 18.28
N ASP A 577 -2.79 -20.52 19.31
CA ASP A 577 -4.02 -19.73 19.35
C ASP A 577 -3.97 -18.45 18.49
N ARG A 578 -2.77 -18.00 18.09
CA ARG A 578 -2.62 -16.86 17.15
C ARG A 578 -3.09 -17.22 15.75
N ASN A 579 -2.76 -18.44 15.28
CA ASN A 579 -3.15 -18.93 13.96
C ASN A 579 -3.46 -20.44 14.04
N PRO A 580 -4.62 -20.82 14.59
CA PRO A 580 -4.95 -22.21 14.88
C PRO A 580 -5.12 -23.04 13.61
N GLN A 581 -4.90 -24.34 13.72
CA GLN A 581 -5.23 -25.33 12.68
C GLN A 581 -6.75 -25.51 12.58
N SER A 582 -7.25 -25.67 11.37
CA SER A 582 -8.65 -26.05 11.15
C SER A 582 -8.88 -27.50 11.57
N SER A 583 -10.07 -27.75 12.13
CA SER A 583 -10.57 -29.11 12.36
C SER A 583 -11.30 -29.69 11.14
N VAL A 584 -11.52 -28.89 10.09
CA VAL A 584 -12.34 -29.22 8.91
C VAL A 584 -11.51 -29.43 7.66
N TYR A 585 -10.44 -28.65 7.49
CA TYR A 585 -9.52 -28.78 6.35
C TYR A 585 -8.06 -28.83 6.83
N ALA A 586 -7.18 -29.31 5.96
CA ALA A 586 -5.74 -29.31 6.23
C ALA A 586 -5.16 -27.91 6.00
N GLY A 587 -4.98 -27.13 7.06
CA GLY A 587 -4.43 -25.81 7.02
C GLY A 587 -4.79 -24.97 8.24
N ARG A 588 -4.18 -23.81 8.34
CA ARG A 588 -4.40 -22.85 9.43
C ARG A 588 -5.54 -21.89 9.10
N MET A 589 -6.05 -21.20 10.12
CA MET A 589 -7.09 -20.17 9.98
C MET A 589 -6.67 -19.11 8.97
N VAL A 590 -5.51 -18.49 9.14
CA VAL A 590 -4.93 -17.54 8.17
C VAL A 590 -3.92 -18.27 7.29
N ASP A 591 -4.16 -18.23 5.97
CA ASP A 591 -3.24 -18.78 4.97
C ASP A 591 -2.18 -17.73 4.60
N LEU A 592 -0.98 -17.89 5.14
CA LEU A 592 0.12 -16.95 4.92
C LEU A 592 0.55 -16.84 3.45
N THR A 593 0.28 -17.86 2.63
CA THR A 593 0.56 -17.79 1.18
C THR A 593 -0.43 -16.89 0.43
N ARG A 594 -1.46 -16.43 1.12
CA ARG A 594 -2.53 -15.57 0.62
C ARG A 594 -2.66 -14.28 1.44
N VAL A 595 -1.63 -13.93 2.21
CA VAL A 595 -1.49 -12.60 2.82
C VAL A 595 -0.78 -11.71 1.81
N THR A 596 -1.54 -10.91 1.11
CA THR A 596 -1.09 -10.09 -0.01
C THR A 596 -0.72 -8.69 0.49
N ILE A 597 0.55 -8.35 0.41
CA ILE A 597 1.00 -7.00 0.83
C ILE A 597 0.59 -5.96 -0.22
N TYR A 598 -0.14 -4.95 0.19
CA TYR A 598 -0.48 -3.80 -0.62
C TYR A 598 0.50 -2.66 -0.35
N THR A 599 1.40 -2.20 -1.29
CA THR A 599 1.41 -2.63 -2.68
C THR A 599 2.81 -2.48 -3.28
N TRP A 600 3.08 -3.20 -4.34
CA TRP A 600 4.23 -2.99 -5.22
C TRP A 600 3.74 -2.31 -6.51
N ASP A 601 4.44 -1.26 -6.95
CA ASP A 601 4.17 -0.64 -8.24
C ASP A 601 5.11 -1.22 -9.30
N ALA A 602 4.58 -1.50 -10.49
CA ALA A 602 5.38 -2.06 -11.58
C ALA A 602 6.33 -1.04 -12.24
N ARG A 603 6.20 0.23 -11.88
CA ARG A 603 7.17 1.25 -12.32
C ARG A 603 8.49 1.08 -11.57
N PRO A 604 9.65 1.24 -12.23
CA PRO A 604 10.93 0.86 -11.66
C PRO A 604 11.46 1.93 -10.70
N TYR A 605 11.74 1.50 -9.47
CA TYR A 605 12.47 2.33 -8.51
C TYR A 605 13.94 2.49 -8.96
N PRO A 606 14.58 3.66 -8.77
CA PRO A 606 14.11 4.86 -8.06
C PRO A 606 13.43 5.88 -8.97
N TYR A 607 13.35 5.63 -10.25
CA TYR A 607 12.69 6.54 -11.17
C TYR A 607 11.27 6.83 -10.72
N PHE A 608 10.49 5.80 -10.49
CA PHE A 608 9.27 5.93 -9.74
C PHE A 608 9.59 5.72 -8.24
N PRO A 609 9.10 6.53 -7.32
CA PRO A 609 8.19 7.68 -7.49
C PRO A 609 8.92 9.04 -7.62
N LEU A 610 10.24 9.06 -7.81
CA LEU A 610 11.04 10.28 -7.68
C LEU A 610 11.04 11.16 -8.94
N TYR A 611 10.78 10.57 -10.11
CA TYR A 611 10.81 11.28 -11.40
C TYR A 611 9.44 11.87 -11.74
N THR A 612 9.07 12.92 -11.01
CA THR A 612 7.72 13.49 -11.04
C THR A 612 7.36 14.24 -12.32
N SER A 613 8.33 14.55 -13.16
CA SER A 613 8.08 15.13 -14.50
C SER A 613 7.50 14.10 -15.47
N VAL A 614 7.71 12.80 -15.19
CA VAL A 614 7.13 11.69 -15.95
C VAL A 614 5.89 11.15 -15.23
N TRP A 615 6.01 10.87 -13.95
CA TRP A 615 4.92 10.35 -13.11
C TRP A 615 4.50 11.37 -12.06
N SER A 616 3.53 12.20 -12.41
CA SER A 616 3.06 13.30 -11.54
C SER A 616 2.41 12.83 -10.24
N ASP A 617 2.00 11.57 -10.16
CA ASP A 617 1.44 10.93 -8.96
C ASP A 617 2.52 10.42 -7.99
N GLY A 618 3.79 10.43 -8.38
CA GLY A 618 4.89 9.96 -7.54
C GLY A 618 4.86 10.46 -6.10
N PRO A 619 4.61 11.76 -5.82
CA PRO A 619 4.53 12.28 -4.47
C PRO A 619 3.48 11.60 -3.58
N ASN A 620 2.35 11.18 -4.15
CA ASN A 620 1.28 10.49 -3.41
C ASN A 620 1.75 9.12 -2.91
N TRP A 621 2.59 8.44 -3.69
CA TRP A 621 3.10 7.11 -3.37
C TRP A 621 4.19 7.11 -2.31
N ILE A 622 4.96 8.18 -2.18
CA ILE A 622 5.96 8.33 -1.12
C ILE A 622 5.31 8.23 0.26
N PHE A 623 4.11 8.77 0.42
CA PHE A 623 3.32 8.76 1.65
C PHE A 623 2.28 7.63 1.69
N GLY A 624 2.16 6.88 0.61
CA GLY A 624 1.14 5.85 0.44
C GLY A 624 1.58 4.45 0.88
N HIS A 625 0.85 3.46 0.39
CA HIS A 625 1.04 2.05 0.71
C HIS A 625 2.15 1.36 -0.10
N TRP A 626 2.75 2.04 -1.06
CA TRP A 626 3.82 1.47 -1.87
C TRP A 626 5.03 1.07 -1.02
N ILE A 627 5.52 -0.17 -1.18
CA ILE A 627 6.63 -0.73 -0.42
C ILE A 627 7.95 -0.78 -1.21
N GLY A 628 7.93 -0.74 -2.51
CA GLY A 628 9.03 -0.76 -3.48
C GLY A 628 10.44 -0.59 -2.93
N GLY A 629 11.15 0.43 -3.36
CA GLY A 629 12.51 0.72 -2.93
C GLY A 629 12.74 0.91 -1.43
N LYS A 630 11.69 0.95 -0.63
CA LYS A 630 11.75 1.03 0.85
C LYS A 630 12.10 -0.30 1.52
N LEU A 631 11.99 -1.41 0.82
CA LEU A 631 12.41 -2.73 1.31
C LEU A 631 13.92 -2.92 1.28
N SER A 632 14.62 -2.12 0.49
CA SER A 632 16.05 -2.20 0.33
C SER A 632 16.71 -0.91 0.78
N THR A 633 17.56 -1.00 1.76
CA THR A 633 18.40 0.13 2.17
C THR A 633 19.53 0.42 1.19
N TYR A 634 19.80 -0.50 0.28
CA TYR A 634 20.70 -0.24 -0.85
C TYR A 634 20.08 0.65 -1.90
N ALA A 635 18.77 0.83 -1.84
CA ALA A 635 18.04 1.76 -2.67
C ALA A 635 18.03 3.18 -2.10
N LEU A 636 19.09 3.59 -1.42
CA LEU A 636 19.39 5.01 -1.34
C LEU A 636 19.55 5.50 -2.77
N PRO A 637 18.80 6.50 -3.24
CA PRO A 637 19.00 7.04 -4.56
C PRO A 637 20.46 7.46 -4.66
N GLN A 638 21.24 6.70 -5.41
CA GLN A 638 22.42 7.28 -6.01
C GLN A 638 21.90 8.41 -6.89
N GLU A 639 22.65 9.47 -7.03
CA GLU A 639 22.28 10.58 -7.93
C GLU A 639 21.68 10.01 -9.21
N LEU A 640 20.48 10.44 -9.56
CA LEU A 640 19.79 9.97 -10.77
C LEU A 640 20.69 10.06 -12.01
N ASP A 641 21.61 11.01 -12.02
CA ASP A 641 22.57 11.24 -13.10
C ASP A 641 23.72 10.22 -13.14
N SER A 642 23.95 9.46 -12.08
CA SER A 642 25.04 8.51 -11.96
C SER A 642 24.61 7.06 -11.77
N MET A 643 23.30 6.78 -11.78
CA MET A 643 22.83 5.42 -11.59
C MET A 643 23.12 4.57 -12.82
N PRO A 644 23.99 3.59 -12.71
CA PRO A 644 23.91 2.46 -13.60
C PRO A 644 22.60 1.75 -13.25
N LEU A 645 21.74 1.54 -14.21
CA LEU A 645 20.62 0.60 -14.12
C LEU A 645 21.14 -0.85 -14.01
N ALA A 646 22.29 -1.03 -13.40
CA ALA A 646 22.95 -2.29 -13.26
C ALA A 646 22.53 -2.95 -11.96
N THR A 647 22.16 -4.19 -12.07
CA THR A 647 21.71 -5.14 -11.07
C THR A 647 22.68 -5.46 -9.93
N THR A 648 23.75 -4.73 -9.79
CA THR A 648 24.73 -4.90 -8.69
C THR A 648 24.97 -3.56 -8.04
N TYR A 649 24.27 -3.30 -6.97
CA TYR A 649 24.64 -2.24 -6.04
C TYR A 649 25.94 -2.66 -5.35
N ALA A 650 26.98 -1.86 -5.50
CA ALA A 650 28.14 -2.00 -4.64
C ALA A 650 27.65 -1.79 -3.19
N PRO A 651 28.05 -2.67 -2.25
CA PRO A 651 27.71 -2.44 -0.85
C PRO A 651 28.20 -1.06 -0.44
N MET A 652 27.38 -0.32 0.30
CA MET A 652 27.78 0.96 0.88
C MET A 652 29.12 0.77 1.60
N SER A 653 30.04 1.68 1.37
CA SER A 653 31.28 1.68 2.14
C SER A 653 30.92 1.61 3.63
N PRO A 654 31.47 0.67 4.40
CA PRO A 654 31.24 0.60 5.83
C PRO A 654 31.81 1.83 6.58
N TYR A 655 32.46 2.72 5.85
CA TYR A 655 33.09 3.91 6.39
C TYR A 655 32.51 5.16 5.76
N ILE A 656 31.97 6.03 6.58
CA ILE A 656 31.53 7.38 6.20
C ILE A 656 32.73 8.24 5.88
N VAL A 657 33.77 8.11 6.68
CA VAL A 657 35.11 8.66 6.42
C VAL A 657 36.06 7.49 6.30
N ASP A 658 36.74 7.38 5.17
CA ASP A 658 37.79 6.37 4.96
C ASP A 658 38.90 6.60 5.97
N PRO A 659 39.17 5.67 6.90
CA PRO A 659 40.18 5.85 7.94
C PRO A 659 41.60 5.87 7.41
N ALA A 660 41.84 5.39 6.19
CA ALA A 660 43.17 5.39 5.57
C ALA A 660 43.49 6.69 4.82
N THR A 661 42.49 7.25 4.15
CA THR A 661 42.69 8.44 3.31
C THR A 661 42.18 9.71 3.92
N GLY A 662 41.33 9.62 4.97
CA GLY A 662 40.68 10.75 5.58
C GLY A 662 39.60 11.40 4.71
N LYS A 663 39.24 10.78 3.59
CA LYS A 663 38.24 11.32 2.68
C LYS A 663 36.85 10.87 3.08
N LEU A 664 35.91 11.79 3.06
CA LEU A 664 34.50 11.45 3.09
C LEU A 664 34.15 10.62 1.86
N ASP A 665 33.51 9.49 2.05
CA ASP A 665 32.90 8.80 0.93
C ASP A 665 31.92 9.75 0.23
N LYS A 666 31.90 9.73 -1.11
CA LYS A 666 31.10 10.66 -1.92
C LYS A 666 29.63 10.65 -1.51
N GLN A 667 29.10 9.48 -1.15
CA GLN A 667 27.70 9.31 -0.72
C GLN A 667 27.38 10.02 0.62
N TYR A 668 28.38 10.27 1.46
CA TYR A 668 28.25 11.01 2.72
C TYR A 668 28.67 12.47 2.59
N ARG A 669 29.49 12.78 1.61
CA ARG A 669 29.91 14.15 1.30
C ARG A 669 28.71 15.01 0.95
N ASP A 670 27.90 14.52 0.04
CA ASP A 670 26.66 15.18 -0.36
C ASP A 670 25.69 15.37 0.84
N PHE A 671 25.79 14.50 1.87
CA PHE A 671 25.02 14.65 3.12
C PHE A 671 25.39 15.91 3.89
N PHE A 672 26.64 16.26 3.95
CA PHE A 672 27.08 17.44 4.68
C PHE A 672 26.96 18.73 3.85
N GLU A 673 26.92 18.63 2.52
CA GLU A 673 26.78 19.78 1.62
C GLU A 673 25.33 20.30 1.53
N GLY A 674 24.32 19.48 1.85
CA GLY A 674 22.90 19.80 1.72
C GLY A 674 22.19 20.22 3.01
N ILE A 675 22.87 20.23 4.15
CA ILE A 675 22.22 20.54 5.43
C ILE A 675 22.12 22.05 5.66
N GLU A 676 21.03 22.67 5.22
CA GLU A 676 20.62 23.99 5.69
C GLU A 676 19.70 23.85 6.90
N PHE A 677 20.11 24.34 8.06
CA PHE A 677 19.29 24.36 9.26
C PHE A 677 18.42 25.61 9.34
N ILE A 678 17.17 25.44 9.76
CA ILE A 678 16.09 26.45 9.71
C ILE A 678 16.19 27.50 10.82
N GLN A 679 17.31 27.77 11.39
CA GLN A 679 17.47 28.94 12.27
C GLN A 679 18.81 29.65 12.01
N GLY A 680 18.89 30.27 10.89
CA GLY A 680 19.74 31.46 10.71
C GLY A 680 21.21 31.21 10.39
N ASP A 681 21.82 30.11 10.76
CA ASP A 681 23.21 29.84 10.41
C ASP A 681 23.30 28.53 9.57
N PRO A 682 23.74 28.61 8.30
CA PRO A 682 24.05 27.41 7.53
C PRO A 682 25.18 26.65 8.24
N ILE A 683 25.06 25.33 8.35
CA ILE A 683 26.25 24.50 8.58
C ILE A 683 27.18 24.85 7.42
N ALA A 684 28.38 25.22 7.72
CA ALA A 684 29.38 25.52 6.70
C ALA A 684 29.44 24.39 5.69
N SER A 685 29.29 24.72 4.41
CA SER A 685 29.36 23.77 3.33
C SER A 685 30.64 22.96 3.44
N VAL A 686 30.52 21.65 3.53
CA VAL A 686 31.69 20.77 3.56
C VAL A 686 32.22 20.68 2.12
N SER A 687 33.48 21.04 1.94
CA SER A 687 34.09 21.01 0.61
C SER A 687 34.13 19.58 0.04
N LEU A 688 34.29 19.47 -1.28
CA LEU A 688 34.43 18.18 -1.95
C LEU A 688 35.63 17.34 -1.41
N ASP A 689 36.56 17.98 -0.75
CA ASP A 689 37.72 17.36 -0.11
C ASP A 689 37.95 18.06 1.25
N PRO A 690 37.06 17.82 2.25
CA PRO A 690 37.03 18.59 3.48
C PRO A 690 38.29 18.33 4.31
N THR A 691 38.74 19.38 5.00
CA THR A 691 39.73 19.19 6.05
C THR A 691 39.11 18.50 7.26
N THR A 692 39.94 17.93 8.15
CA THR A 692 39.45 17.35 9.41
C THR A 692 38.68 18.40 10.23
N ALA A 693 39.08 19.64 10.18
CA ALA A 693 38.39 20.73 10.88
C ALA A 693 36.98 21.00 10.32
N GLU A 694 36.81 20.98 8.99
CA GLU A 694 35.51 21.20 8.36
C GLU A 694 34.54 20.03 8.67
N ALA A 695 35.02 18.78 8.56
CA ALA A 695 34.23 17.62 8.90
C ALA A 695 33.87 17.58 10.40
N ALA A 696 34.81 17.91 11.28
CA ALA A 696 34.59 17.99 12.73
C ALA A 696 33.56 19.07 13.06
N ASN A 697 33.63 20.24 12.43
CA ASN A 697 32.68 21.32 12.63
C ASN A 697 31.28 20.96 12.15
N ALA A 698 31.14 20.29 11.00
CA ALA A 698 29.85 19.83 10.49
C ALA A 698 29.19 18.80 11.44
N ILE A 699 29.99 17.84 11.94
CA ILE A 699 29.51 16.84 12.89
C ILE A 699 29.12 17.49 14.23
N ASN A 700 29.94 18.39 14.75
CA ASN A 700 29.64 19.09 15.99
C ASN A 700 28.40 19.99 15.87
N SER A 701 28.18 20.62 14.72
CA SER A 701 26.98 21.39 14.44
C SER A 701 25.74 20.48 14.44
N LEU A 702 25.82 19.31 13.83
CA LEU A 702 24.75 18.31 13.87
C LEU A 702 24.49 17.84 15.32
N LEU A 703 25.53 17.50 16.07
CA LEU A 703 25.42 17.11 17.47
C LEU A 703 24.79 18.23 18.33
N ALA A 704 25.17 19.48 18.10
CA ALA A 704 24.60 20.63 18.82
C ALA A 704 23.10 20.78 18.55
N VAL A 705 22.68 20.63 17.29
CA VAL A 705 21.26 20.67 16.93
C VAL A 705 20.51 19.51 17.59
N LEU A 706 21.03 18.30 17.52
CA LEU A 706 20.42 17.13 18.14
C LEU A 706 20.29 17.29 19.66
N ARG A 707 21.31 17.86 20.33
CA ARG A 707 21.27 18.18 21.77
C ARG A 707 20.29 19.27 22.11
N SER A 708 20.26 20.35 21.32
CA SER A 708 19.33 21.48 21.56
C SER A 708 17.87 21.08 21.49
N GLN A 709 17.60 19.99 20.81
CA GLN A 709 16.28 19.41 20.66
C GLN A 709 16.02 18.26 21.65
N ASN A 710 16.86 18.08 22.67
CA ASN A 710 16.82 16.96 23.62
C ASN A 710 16.82 15.58 22.95
N ARG A 711 17.57 15.42 21.87
CA ARG A 711 17.61 14.23 21.04
C ARG A 711 18.82 13.34 21.28
N LEU A 712 19.87 13.92 21.86
CA LEU A 712 21.06 13.23 22.36
C LEU A 712 21.34 13.66 23.77
N ALA A 713 21.93 12.79 24.58
CA ALA A 713 22.44 13.14 25.90
C ALA A 713 23.53 14.22 25.77
N THR A 714 23.55 15.15 26.73
CA THR A 714 24.58 16.21 26.81
C THR A 714 25.96 15.65 27.13
#